data_7826d50873f64895b2c1599f89f3cdbe
#
_entry.id   7826d50873f64895b2c1599f89f3cdbe
#
_cell.length_a   1.000
_cell.length_b   1.000
_cell.length_c   1.000
_cell.angle_alpha   90.00
_cell.angle_beta   90.00
_cell.angle_gamma   90.00
#
_symmetry.space_group_name_H-M   'P 1'
#
loop_
_entity.id
_entity.type
_entity.pdbx_description
1 polymer ?
#
loop_
_entity_poly.entity_id
_entity_poly.type
_entity_poly.pdbx_seq_one_letter_code
_entity_poly.pdbx_strand_id
1 'polypeptide(L)'
;MVNIVCSLLVVGCLLVNAAHGQSEVVLKNEAIAIKWEKTAAGYQLAEMTLTPSGQVLSIAGIDGAYTSLFTEKEPGTAIDSIRFKEAQGHLFDDYKYIRSRWENLFRPVALNTAGEATSFYPAMAHAQQDEVEFVHQTDRFTARISWRLDGVYANDIHVEMEVEAKQAGYYSFASPTLFSTAETDLAWAMLPGYFQGHAIQPDLLRAYAYGQGIPEFPVVVRERAASTLAPLIQNKQGVTLAVIAEPGTATDPWAGSQDVRGEWRLGLSLMNRKGQLSPTLYHPVLGEVDSYMEAGETRTFRFRYVVQLADWFNVYKHAIYDVYAFKKAVELKNTQQSLTNRVLAMLAYVKDDSTSLWRTEDYQGRTIGAQSYLGGVVGADKDAMKNADYGAMWMLATITGDTVLNQTRLEPAKQFKLVQQQVSEGFFKGAAVGQYYLWKSKRFTEEWGDYVEPIALTYYTMLDIGNILLFERNDTQLKERLRFGAERLLEWQHADGRWELAYGRTDEAPAFTDQLDLRPTFYGLLVAYRILGDERYLQGAIKGANWFVEEAVNKGHFLGVCGDVRFVPDFATAQSAQALLDLYDITSDETYRTAAIEAAKIYTASVYTHPIPSQQKKVVNGEPKEDWEISQVGLSFEHGGTLGSANGGGPILLASHAGLFVRMAALSGEQVFLDMARAAAWGRDAFVDPATHVASYYWNRMDDGPGSFPHHAWWQVGWITDYLMAEISLRSGGKINFPNGFITPKVGPHQPYGFEEGEIFGHRATLWLPEHGVEVSNQQIDFMAAKGRRGKDVYLLLLNNSTKEQTSLVRFSDDFRLRVGALLDEQGTATAEIALANGATTLTMPPLSLRVLKLSPVK
;
A
#
# COMPACT_ATOMS: atom_id res chain seq x y z
N MET A 1 96.36 14.45 -4.80
CA MET A 1 95.34 13.73 -4.14
C MET A 1 94.15 13.89 -5.00
N VAL A 2 93.93 12.92 -5.81
CA VAL A 2 92.96 12.96 -6.89
C VAL A 2 91.77 12.06 -6.44
N ASN A 3 90.54 12.57 -6.33
CA ASN A 3 89.31 11.81 -6.13
C ASN A 3 88.71 11.51 -7.47
N ILE A 4 88.63 10.23 -7.78
CA ILE A 4 87.90 9.68 -8.91
C ILE A 4 86.42 9.45 -8.49
N VAL A 5 85.51 10.10 -9.20
CA VAL A 5 84.00 9.84 -9.07
C VAL A 5 83.67 8.81 -10.11
N CYS A 6 83.26 7.65 -9.70
CA CYS A 6 82.59 6.63 -10.54
C CYS A 6 81.07 6.90 -10.63
N SER A 7 80.61 7.23 -11.81
CA SER A 7 79.19 7.30 -12.13
C SER A 7 78.68 5.90 -12.52
N LEU A 8 77.82 5.34 -11.70
CA LEU A 8 76.99 4.14 -12.03
C LEU A 8 75.78 4.57 -12.82
N LEU A 9 75.69 4.16 -14.07
CA LEU A 9 74.44 4.18 -14.88
C LEU A 9 73.59 3.00 -14.44
N VAL A 10 72.50 3.28 -13.79
CA VAL A 10 71.41 2.30 -13.57
C VAL A 10 70.52 2.32 -14.78
N VAL A 11 70.61 1.32 -15.65
CA VAL A 11 69.67 1.04 -16.69
C VAL A 11 68.44 0.39 -16.03
N GLY A 12 67.36 1.18 -15.82
CA GLY A 12 66.09 0.68 -15.36
C GLY A 12 65.37 -0.08 -16.50
N CYS A 13 65.39 -1.38 -16.44
CA CYS A 13 64.45 -2.20 -17.24
C CYS A 13 63.04 -1.93 -16.76
N LEU A 14 62.28 -1.14 -17.50
CA LEU A 14 60.82 -1.11 -17.42
C LEU A 14 60.32 -2.48 -17.89
N LEU A 15 60.05 -3.37 -16.95
CA LEU A 15 59.22 -4.54 -17.18
C LEU A 15 57.79 -4.03 -17.45
N VAL A 16 57.44 -3.90 -18.72
CA VAL A 16 56.03 -3.85 -19.15
C VAL A 16 55.46 -5.22 -18.84
N ASN A 17 54.85 -5.35 -17.70
CA ASN A 17 53.95 -6.47 -17.45
C ASN A 17 52.82 -6.36 -18.47
N ALA A 18 52.91 -7.08 -19.57
CA ALA A 18 51.79 -7.37 -20.42
C ALA A 18 50.77 -8.11 -19.54
N ALA A 19 49.77 -7.39 -19.10
CA ALA A 19 48.60 -7.98 -18.43
C ALA A 19 47.95 -8.95 -19.43
N HIS A 20 48.31 -10.24 -19.33
CA HIS A 20 47.49 -11.29 -19.95
C HIS A 20 46.15 -11.23 -19.20
N GLY A 21 45.12 -10.69 -19.87
CA GLY A 21 43.77 -10.68 -19.32
C GLY A 21 43.44 -12.11 -18.92
N GLN A 22 42.98 -12.29 -17.69
CA GLN A 22 42.57 -13.58 -17.19
C GLN A 22 41.51 -14.14 -18.13
N SER A 23 41.64 -15.41 -18.56
CA SER A 23 40.63 -16.07 -19.42
C SER A 23 39.31 -16.32 -18.70
N GLU A 24 39.37 -16.26 -17.39
CA GLU A 24 38.29 -16.56 -16.48
C GLU A 24 38.41 -15.69 -15.21
N VAL A 25 37.29 -15.20 -14.69
CA VAL A 25 37.21 -14.52 -13.40
C VAL A 25 36.06 -15.10 -12.58
N VAL A 26 36.24 -15.22 -11.25
CA VAL A 26 35.31 -15.83 -10.33
C VAL A 26 35.13 -14.92 -9.12
N LEU A 27 33.85 -14.70 -8.77
CA LEU A 27 33.43 -14.02 -7.55
C LEU A 27 32.63 -15.02 -6.71
N LYS A 28 33.09 -15.35 -5.49
CA LYS A 28 32.40 -16.38 -4.68
C LYS A 28 32.56 -16.18 -3.19
N ASN A 29 31.55 -16.62 -2.46
CA ASN A 29 31.55 -16.85 -1.01
C ASN A 29 30.97 -18.24 -0.69
N GLU A 30 30.52 -18.48 0.55
CA GLU A 30 29.93 -19.74 0.96
C GLU A 30 28.55 -20.00 0.36
N ALA A 31 27.80 -18.95 -0.06
CA ALA A 31 26.41 -19.07 -0.53
C ALA A 31 26.29 -19.01 -2.04
N ILE A 32 27.17 -18.28 -2.72
CA ILE A 32 27.05 -17.99 -4.15
C ILE A 32 28.42 -18.04 -4.84
N ALA A 33 28.43 -18.56 -6.08
CA ALA A 33 29.60 -18.43 -6.95
C ALA A 33 29.15 -18.00 -8.35
N ILE A 34 29.85 -17.02 -8.91
CA ILE A 34 29.62 -16.41 -10.21
C ILE A 34 30.93 -16.50 -11.00
N LYS A 35 30.87 -17.04 -12.21
CA LYS A 35 32.02 -17.22 -13.07
C LYS A 35 31.78 -16.54 -14.40
N TRP A 36 32.73 -15.73 -14.84
CA TRP A 36 32.77 -15.15 -16.19
C TRP A 36 33.94 -15.74 -16.98
N GLU A 37 33.68 -16.02 -18.26
CA GLU A 37 34.68 -16.46 -19.21
C GLU A 37 34.89 -15.44 -20.33
N LYS A 38 36.14 -15.24 -20.70
CA LYS A 38 36.48 -14.31 -21.81
C LYS A 38 36.19 -14.98 -23.14
N THR A 39 35.28 -14.41 -23.92
CA THR A 39 34.97 -14.81 -25.28
C THR A 39 35.45 -13.77 -26.29
N ALA A 40 35.23 -13.98 -27.59
CA ALA A 40 35.49 -12.97 -28.62
C ALA A 40 34.63 -11.70 -28.42
N ALA A 41 33.47 -11.80 -27.79
CA ALA A 41 32.57 -10.67 -27.49
C ALA A 41 32.87 -9.94 -26.19
N GLY A 42 33.77 -10.47 -25.35
CA GLY A 42 34.07 -9.95 -24.00
C GLY A 42 33.83 -10.99 -22.91
N TYR A 43 33.80 -10.54 -21.65
CA TYR A 43 33.55 -11.41 -20.50
C TYR A 43 32.05 -11.70 -20.39
N GLN A 44 31.68 -12.95 -20.61
CA GLN A 44 30.31 -13.44 -20.51
C GLN A 44 30.12 -14.26 -19.21
N LEU A 45 28.96 -14.20 -18.63
CA LEU A 45 28.58 -15.03 -17.50
C LEU A 45 28.50 -16.49 -17.98
N ALA A 46 29.38 -17.35 -17.47
CA ALA A 46 29.51 -18.75 -17.88
C ALA A 46 28.83 -19.70 -16.89
N GLU A 47 28.85 -19.38 -15.59
CA GLU A 47 28.26 -20.22 -14.54
C GLU A 47 27.80 -19.35 -13.37
N MET A 48 26.68 -19.75 -12.79
CA MET A 48 26.20 -19.21 -11.53
C MET A 48 25.63 -20.33 -10.68
N THR A 49 26.10 -20.46 -9.43
CA THR A 49 25.65 -21.49 -8.51
C THR A 49 25.28 -20.88 -7.16
N LEU A 50 24.26 -21.47 -6.52
CA LEU A 50 23.92 -21.25 -5.13
C LEU A 50 24.30 -22.47 -4.31
N THR A 51 24.65 -22.28 -3.04
CA THR A 51 25.00 -23.38 -2.11
C THR A 51 24.09 -23.35 -0.88
N PRO A 52 22.77 -23.52 -1.06
CA PRO A 52 21.85 -23.56 0.08
C PRO A 52 22.11 -24.80 0.93
N SER A 53 22.34 -24.61 2.23
CA SER A 53 22.56 -25.70 3.17
C SER A 53 23.66 -26.71 2.73
N GLY A 54 24.68 -26.23 2.00
CA GLY A 54 25.81 -27.07 1.54
C GLY A 54 25.55 -27.85 0.26
N GLN A 55 24.40 -27.71 -0.38
CA GLN A 55 24.12 -28.35 -1.68
C GLN A 55 24.29 -27.33 -2.80
N VAL A 56 25.01 -27.71 -3.85
CA VAL A 56 25.22 -26.85 -5.01
C VAL A 56 24.03 -26.94 -5.95
N LEU A 57 23.42 -25.77 -6.23
CA LEU A 57 22.34 -25.60 -7.20
C LEU A 57 22.84 -24.71 -8.35
N SER A 58 22.89 -25.25 -9.57
CA SER A 58 23.24 -24.48 -10.77
C SER A 58 22.02 -23.68 -11.27
N ILE A 59 22.23 -22.41 -11.60
CA ILE A 59 21.23 -21.53 -12.15
C ILE A 59 21.20 -21.66 -13.68
N ALA A 60 20.02 -21.88 -14.23
CA ALA A 60 19.80 -21.94 -15.68
C ALA A 60 19.41 -20.56 -16.24
N GLY A 61 19.51 -20.39 -17.56
CA GLY A 61 19.07 -19.16 -18.24
C GLY A 61 19.99 -17.94 -18.03
N ILE A 62 21.25 -18.18 -17.60
CA ILE A 62 22.25 -17.13 -17.41
C ILE A 62 22.59 -16.40 -18.73
N ASP A 63 22.86 -15.09 -18.68
CA ASP A 63 23.24 -14.27 -19.83
C ASP A 63 24.46 -13.37 -19.49
N GLY A 64 24.35 -12.49 -18.49
CA GLY A 64 25.40 -11.54 -18.11
C GLY A 64 25.54 -10.35 -19.09
N ALA A 65 24.61 -10.15 -20.02
CA ALA A 65 24.67 -9.06 -20.97
C ALA A 65 24.30 -7.73 -20.31
N TYR A 66 25.10 -6.70 -20.62
CA TYR A 66 24.81 -5.30 -20.31
C TYR A 66 24.06 -4.66 -21.47
N THR A 67 23.26 -3.63 -21.16
CA THR A 67 22.53 -2.87 -22.17
C THR A 67 22.74 -1.37 -21.96
N SER A 68 23.09 -0.66 -23.02
CA SER A 68 23.08 0.80 -23.11
C SER A 68 22.08 1.26 -24.15
N LEU A 69 21.39 2.37 -23.86
CA LEU A 69 20.54 3.09 -24.80
C LEU A 69 21.18 4.45 -25.07
N PHE A 70 21.19 4.89 -26.31
CA PHE A 70 21.80 6.16 -26.72
C PHE A 70 21.00 6.85 -27.82
N THR A 71 20.89 8.17 -27.72
CA THR A 71 20.44 9.05 -28.82
C THR A 71 21.09 10.42 -28.73
N GLU A 72 21.48 10.99 -29.85
CA GLU A 72 22.03 12.37 -29.91
C GLU A 72 20.95 13.43 -29.70
N LYS A 73 19.71 13.12 -30.05
CA LYS A 73 18.58 14.03 -29.96
C LYS A 73 17.69 13.64 -28.77
N GLU A 74 17.04 14.64 -28.20
CA GLU A 74 16.04 14.41 -27.17
C GLU A 74 15.04 13.35 -27.66
N PRO A 75 14.89 12.24 -26.93
CA PRO A 75 13.97 11.18 -27.31
C PRO A 75 12.54 11.71 -27.25
N GLY A 76 11.81 11.52 -28.35
CA GLY A 76 10.40 11.86 -28.39
C GLY A 76 9.59 10.96 -27.45
N THR A 77 8.50 11.48 -26.95
CA THR A 77 7.55 10.78 -26.09
C THR A 77 6.63 9.81 -26.85
N ALA A 78 6.99 9.41 -28.06
CA ALA A 78 6.15 8.58 -28.89
C ALA A 78 6.05 7.16 -28.32
N ILE A 79 4.96 6.90 -27.65
CA ILE A 79 4.38 5.56 -27.56
C ILE A 79 4.23 5.04 -28.99
N ASP A 80 4.54 3.78 -29.23
CA ASP A 80 4.17 3.12 -30.48
C ASP A 80 2.65 3.20 -30.64
N SER A 81 2.21 4.26 -31.32
CA SER A 81 0.80 4.65 -31.41
C SER A 81 -0.05 3.64 -32.17
N ILE A 82 0.57 2.74 -32.93
CA ILE A 82 -0.13 1.74 -33.73
C ILE A 82 -0.51 0.55 -32.84
N ARG A 83 0.42 -0.02 -32.10
CA ARG A 83 0.15 -1.15 -31.20
C ARG A 83 -0.76 -0.76 -30.04
N PHE A 84 -0.58 0.46 -29.53
CA PHE A 84 -1.45 1.00 -28.50
C PHE A 84 -2.89 1.17 -29.01
N LYS A 85 -3.09 1.64 -30.23
CA LYS A 85 -4.42 1.74 -30.87
C LYS A 85 -5.05 0.38 -31.13
N GLU A 86 -4.28 -0.60 -31.57
CA GLU A 86 -4.76 -1.96 -31.78
C GLU A 86 -5.20 -2.63 -30.49
N ALA A 87 -4.44 -2.49 -29.41
CA ALA A 87 -4.84 -2.98 -28.08
C ALA A 87 -6.05 -2.26 -27.54
N GLN A 88 -6.15 -0.95 -27.72
CA GLN A 88 -7.30 -0.15 -27.28
C GLN A 88 -8.60 -0.57 -27.98
N GLY A 89 -8.60 -0.80 -29.31
CA GLY A 89 -9.79 -1.13 -30.09
C GLY A 89 -10.45 -2.45 -29.70
N HIS A 90 -9.72 -3.34 -29.01
CA HIS A 90 -10.23 -4.65 -28.62
C HIS A 90 -10.58 -4.79 -27.13
N LEU A 91 -10.08 -3.90 -26.25
CA LEU A 91 -10.03 -4.21 -24.82
C LEU A 91 -10.54 -3.10 -23.89
N PHE A 92 -10.70 -1.86 -24.38
CA PHE A 92 -10.96 -0.72 -23.53
C PHE A 92 -12.01 0.28 -24.03
N ASP A 93 -12.66 0.04 -25.13
CA ASP A 93 -13.64 0.99 -25.67
C ASP A 93 -14.76 1.31 -24.68
N ASP A 94 -15.03 0.40 -23.75
CA ASP A 94 -16.07 0.52 -22.75
C ASP A 94 -15.55 0.73 -21.31
N TYR A 95 -14.23 0.59 -21.05
CA TYR A 95 -13.67 0.69 -19.71
C TYR A 95 -13.10 2.07 -19.43
N LYS A 96 -13.81 2.79 -18.61
CA LYS A 96 -13.78 4.25 -18.43
C LYS A 96 -12.48 4.95 -18.02
N TYR A 97 -11.46 4.21 -17.54
CA TYR A 97 -10.30 4.88 -16.95
C TYR A 97 -8.98 4.66 -17.59
N ILE A 98 -8.87 3.57 -18.27
CA ILE A 98 -7.54 2.99 -18.46
C ILE A 98 -6.78 3.76 -19.52
N ARG A 99 -7.49 4.26 -20.54
CA ARG A 99 -6.88 4.84 -21.73
C ARG A 99 -5.93 6.01 -21.47
N SER A 100 -6.42 7.09 -20.87
CA SER A 100 -5.62 8.30 -20.69
C SER A 100 -4.57 8.18 -19.57
N ARG A 101 -4.82 7.29 -18.61
CA ARG A 101 -3.91 7.08 -17.48
C ARG A 101 -2.74 6.17 -17.86
N TRP A 102 -2.98 5.15 -18.63
CA TRP A 102 -1.90 4.29 -19.14
C TRP A 102 -0.95 5.06 -20.06
N GLU A 103 -1.46 5.98 -20.88
CA GLU A 103 -0.63 6.85 -21.71
C GLU A 103 0.38 7.65 -20.87
N ASN A 104 -0.02 8.15 -19.71
CA ASN A 104 0.86 8.88 -18.80
C ASN A 104 1.84 7.98 -18.05
N LEU A 105 1.43 6.75 -17.69
CA LEU A 105 2.25 5.79 -17.00
C LEU A 105 3.38 5.24 -17.83
N PHE A 106 3.06 4.93 -19.08
CA PHE A 106 3.97 4.29 -20.01
C PHE A 106 4.67 5.26 -20.93
N ARG A 107 4.60 6.54 -20.60
CA ARG A 107 5.37 7.57 -21.27
C ARG A 107 6.81 7.17 -21.59
N PRO A 108 7.50 6.39 -20.77
CA PRO A 108 8.83 5.92 -21.01
C PRO A 108 8.96 4.68 -21.87
N VAL A 109 7.92 4.16 -22.38
CA VAL A 109 8.02 3.13 -23.41
C VAL A 109 8.67 3.68 -24.70
N ALA A 110 8.84 4.97 -24.80
CA ALA A 110 9.87 5.52 -25.65
C ALA A 110 11.23 4.80 -25.51
N LEU A 111 11.54 4.19 -24.35
CA LEU A 111 12.67 3.27 -24.19
C LEU A 111 12.67 2.11 -25.19
N ASN A 112 11.53 1.69 -25.67
CA ASN A 112 11.44 0.58 -26.61
C ASN A 112 11.70 1.02 -28.07
N THR A 113 11.41 2.26 -28.41
CA THR A 113 11.47 2.80 -29.78
C THR A 113 12.46 3.94 -29.93
N ALA A 114 12.83 4.62 -28.87
CA ALA A 114 13.76 5.74 -28.91
C ALA A 114 15.19 5.29 -28.61
N GLY A 115 16.12 5.79 -29.42
CA GLY A 115 17.53 5.54 -29.24
C GLY A 115 17.99 4.17 -29.77
N GLU A 116 19.29 4.06 -29.92
CA GLU A 116 19.97 2.83 -30.29
C GLU A 116 20.26 1.99 -29.05
N ALA A 117 19.72 0.78 -29.00
CA ALA A 117 19.98 -0.20 -27.96
C ALA A 117 21.21 -1.05 -28.33
N THR A 118 22.23 -1.04 -27.49
CA THR A 118 23.42 -1.84 -27.68
C THR A 118 23.61 -2.80 -26.50
N SER A 119 23.64 -4.11 -26.80
CA SER A 119 24.06 -5.11 -25.83
C SER A 119 25.58 -5.30 -25.90
N PHE A 120 26.23 -5.38 -24.77
CA PHE A 120 27.69 -5.56 -24.72
C PHE A 120 28.12 -6.46 -23.55
N TYR A 121 29.33 -7.00 -23.70
CA TYR A 121 30.07 -7.68 -22.64
C TYR A 121 31.38 -6.92 -22.41
N PRO A 122 31.82 -6.71 -21.15
CA PRO A 122 33.05 -5.96 -20.87
C PRO A 122 34.29 -6.58 -21.53
N ALA A 123 35.18 -5.74 -22.07
CA ALA A 123 36.35 -6.22 -22.80
C ALA A 123 37.51 -6.61 -21.87
N MET A 124 37.60 -6.00 -20.68
CA MET A 124 38.61 -6.22 -19.69
C MET A 124 38.03 -6.53 -18.33
N ALA A 125 38.74 -7.34 -17.54
CA ALA A 125 38.38 -7.66 -16.17
C ALA A 125 39.61 -7.69 -15.29
N HIS A 126 39.46 -7.21 -14.06
CA HIS A 126 40.45 -7.25 -13.00
C HIS A 126 39.80 -7.86 -11.75
N ALA A 127 40.21 -9.09 -11.42
CA ALA A 127 39.70 -9.75 -10.22
C ALA A 127 40.60 -9.48 -9.04
N GLN A 128 40.02 -9.09 -7.92
CA GLN A 128 40.57 -9.05 -6.59
C GLN A 128 39.85 -10.10 -5.71
N GLN A 129 40.27 -10.26 -4.46
CA GLN A 129 39.75 -11.35 -3.61
C GLN A 129 38.19 -11.33 -3.49
N ASP A 130 37.62 -10.15 -3.28
CA ASP A 130 36.20 -9.97 -2.99
C ASP A 130 35.45 -9.06 -3.99
N GLU A 131 36.15 -8.73 -5.10
CA GLU A 131 35.66 -7.78 -6.11
C GLU A 131 36.17 -8.15 -7.49
N VAL A 132 35.28 -7.97 -8.49
CA VAL A 132 35.65 -8.02 -9.90
C VAL A 132 35.32 -6.70 -10.54
N GLU A 133 36.30 -6.00 -11.07
CA GLU A 133 36.14 -4.78 -11.86
C GLU A 133 36.20 -5.11 -13.33
N PHE A 134 35.17 -4.67 -14.06
CA PHE A 134 35.07 -4.76 -15.52
C PHE A 134 35.26 -3.37 -16.14
N VAL A 135 35.91 -3.32 -17.31
CA VAL A 135 36.02 -2.10 -18.12
C VAL A 135 35.52 -2.37 -19.53
N HIS A 136 34.67 -1.51 -20.03
CA HIS A 136 34.17 -1.51 -21.38
C HIS A 136 34.34 -0.13 -22.01
N GLN A 137 34.84 -0.08 -23.25
CA GLN A 137 35.09 1.17 -23.96
C GLN A 137 34.47 1.12 -25.35
N THR A 138 33.75 2.16 -25.69
CA THR A 138 33.21 2.40 -27.04
C THR A 138 33.61 3.80 -27.51
N ASP A 139 33.24 4.18 -28.70
CA ASP A 139 33.39 5.55 -29.18
C ASP A 139 32.47 6.54 -28.42
N ARG A 140 31.38 6.05 -27.81
CA ARG A 140 30.37 6.86 -27.13
C ARG A 140 30.60 7.00 -25.63
N PHE A 141 31.14 5.98 -24.96
CA PHE A 141 31.33 5.98 -23.51
C PHE A 141 32.41 5.03 -23.05
N THR A 142 32.91 5.25 -21.84
CA THR A 142 33.65 4.27 -21.05
C THR A 142 32.82 3.88 -19.83
N ALA A 143 32.63 2.58 -19.59
CA ALA A 143 32.00 2.06 -18.37
C ALA A 143 33.03 1.30 -17.53
N ARG A 144 33.10 1.63 -16.23
CA ARG A 144 33.80 0.88 -15.18
C ARG A 144 32.74 0.25 -14.30
N ILE A 145 32.80 -1.04 -14.10
CA ILE A 145 31.72 -1.77 -13.42
C ILE A 145 32.32 -2.67 -12.36
N SER A 146 32.05 -2.41 -11.12
CA SER A 146 32.52 -3.22 -10.00
C SER A 146 31.41 -4.15 -9.49
N TRP A 147 31.80 -5.40 -9.23
CA TRP A 147 30.94 -6.43 -8.64
C TRP A 147 31.54 -6.90 -7.34
N ARG A 148 30.80 -6.84 -6.25
CA ARG A 148 31.28 -7.21 -4.93
C ARG A 148 30.20 -7.99 -4.18
N LEU A 149 30.56 -9.07 -3.50
CA LEU A 149 29.67 -9.78 -2.58
C LEU A 149 29.54 -9.00 -1.26
N ASP A 150 28.33 -9.02 -0.70
CA ASP A 150 28.10 -8.39 0.59
C ASP A 150 28.76 -9.18 1.73
N GLY A 151 29.35 -8.48 2.69
CA GLY A 151 30.05 -9.12 3.82
C GLY A 151 29.14 -9.61 4.93
N VAL A 152 27.86 -9.25 4.90
CA VAL A 152 26.86 -9.60 5.92
C VAL A 152 25.77 -10.51 5.33
N TYR A 153 25.30 -10.17 4.13
CA TYR A 153 24.22 -10.88 3.43
C TYR A 153 24.80 -11.69 2.29
N ALA A 154 25.11 -12.96 2.56
CA ALA A 154 25.87 -13.81 1.65
C ALA A 154 25.23 -14.03 0.25
N ASN A 155 23.94 -13.74 0.08
CA ASN A 155 23.23 -13.82 -1.20
C ASN A 155 23.09 -12.48 -1.95
N ASP A 156 23.72 -11.40 -1.41
CA ASP A 156 23.69 -10.08 -2.01
C ASP A 156 24.96 -9.79 -2.83
N ILE A 157 24.74 -9.23 -4.00
CA ILE A 157 25.79 -8.86 -4.96
C ILE A 157 25.65 -7.39 -5.26
N HIS A 158 26.55 -6.56 -4.78
CA HIS A 158 26.58 -5.13 -5.11
C HIS A 158 27.17 -4.91 -6.49
N VAL A 159 26.55 -4.03 -7.25
CA VAL A 159 27.05 -3.58 -8.55
C VAL A 159 27.07 -2.06 -8.58
N GLU A 160 28.22 -1.51 -8.93
CA GLU A 160 28.39 -0.09 -9.22
C GLU A 160 28.86 0.07 -10.67
N MET A 161 28.13 0.87 -11.45
CA MET A 161 28.48 1.21 -12.83
C MET A 161 28.78 2.70 -12.88
N GLU A 162 30.07 3.04 -13.13
CA GLU A 162 30.49 4.39 -13.43
C GLU A 162 30.67 4.54 -14.94
N VAL A 163 29.93 5.48 -15.52
CA VAL A 163 29.95 5.70 -16.97
C VAL A 163 30.37 7.12 -17.29
N GLU A 164 31.45 7.27 -18.08
CA GLU A 164 31.96 8.53 -18.62
C GLU A 164 31.54 8.65 -20.09
N ALA A 165 30.76 9.68 -20.45
CA ALA A 165 30.38 9.95 -21.83
C ALA A 165 31.57 10.49 -22.62
N LYS A 166 31.82 9.94 -23.80
CA LYS A 166 32.81 10.46 -24.78
C LYS A 166 32.15 11.33 -25.86
N GLN A 167 30.85 11.12 -26.06
CA GLN A 167 30.03 11.86 -27.00
C GLN A 167 28.84 12.45 -26.24
N ALA A 168 28.52 13.70 -26.52
CA ALA A 168 27.33 14.33 -25.93
C ALA A 168 26.05 13.67 -26.44
N GLY A 169 25.05 13.48 -25.57
CA GLY A 169 23.78 12.86 -25.93
C GLY A 169 23.02 12.31 -24.74
N TYR A 170 21.92 11.67 -25.02
CA TYR A 170 21.05 11.02 -24.02
C TYR A 170 21.45 9.57 -23.83
N TYR A 171 21.66 9.18 -22.59
CA TYR A 171 22.07 7.83 -22.20
C TYR A 171 21.09 7.20 -21.22
N SER A 172 20.96 5.88 -21.29
CA SER A 172 20.32 5.05 -20.26
C SER A 172 21.04 3.70 -20.20
N PHE A 173 21.21 3.18 -19.00
CA PHE A 173 21.87 1.89 -18.76
C PHE A 173 20.93 0.97 -18.01
N ALA A 174 20.81 -0.27 -18.47
CA ALA A 174 20.08 -1.30 -17.76
C ALA A 174 21.01 -2.06 -16.81
N SER A 175 20.48 -2.51 -15.66
CA SER A 175 21.15 -3.52 -14.87
C SER A 175 21.40 -4.77 -15.71
N PRO A 176 22.58 -5.41 -15.65
CA PRO A 176 22.90 -6.62 -16.44
C PRO A 176 21.89 -7.75 -16.18
N THR A 177 21.56 -8.51 -17.23
CA THR A 177 20.74 -9.70 -17.09
C THR A 177 21.53 -10.82 -16.45
N LEU A 178 21.30 -11.16 -15.16
CA LEU A 178 21.93 -12.33 -14.56
C LEU A 178 21.41 -13.62 -15.18
N PHE A 179 20.12 -13.81 -15.08
CA PHE A 179 19.40 -14.90 -15.75
C PHE A 179 17.97 -14.49 -16.05
N SER A 180 17.35 -15.24 -16.93
CA SER A 180 15.94 -15.08 -17.29
C SER A 180 15.15 -16.33 -16.93
N THR A 181 13.89 -16.14 -16.62
CA THR A 181 12.94 -17.22 -16.31
C THR A 181 11.92 -17.32 -17.44
N ALA A 182 11.66 -18.51 -17.95
CA ALA A 182 10.54 -18.71 -18.87
C ALA A 182 9.20 -18.53 -18.13
N GLU A 183 8.16 -18.07 -18.82
CA GLU A 183 6.84 -17.92 -18.20
C GLU A 183 6.29 -19.25 -17.65
N THR A 184 6.58 -20.34 -18.33
CA THR A 184 6.23 -21.70 -17.88
C THR A 184 6.90 -22.11 -16.58
N ASP A 185 8.05 -21.51 -16.24
CA ASP A 185 8.81 -21.78 -15.02
C ASP A 185 8.63 -20.71 -13.94
N LEU A 186 7.78 -19.70 -14.21
CA LEU A 186 7.45 -18.66 -13.28
C LEU A 186 6.60 -19.21 -12.13
N ALA A 187 7.02 -18.95 -10.88
CA ALA A 187 6.23 -19.18 -9.68
C ALA A 187 5.63 -17.88 -9.12
N TRP A 188 6.37 -16.78 -9.20
CA TRP A 188 5.91 -15.46 -8.77
C TRP A 188 6.68 -14.36 -9.49
N ALA A 189 5.99 -13.30 -9.86
CA ALA A 189 6.61 -12.07 -10.32
C ALA A 189 6.01 -10.89 -9.57
N MET A 190 6.85 -9.93 -9.15
CA MET A 190 6.40 -8.75 -8.45
C MET A 190 7.23 -7.53 -8.81
N LEU A 191 6.55 -6.45 -9.18
CA LEU A 191 7.04 -5.10 -9.16
C LEU A 191 6.20 -4.35 -8.15
N PRO A 192 6.72 -4.14 -6.93
CA PRO A 192 5.91 -3.67 -5.79
C PRO A 192 5.18 -2.37 -6.10
N GLY A 193 3.88 -2.34 -5.82
CA GLY A 193 3.01 -1.20 -6.11
C GLY A 193 2.48 -1.14 -7.54
N TYR A 194 2.94 -2.01 -8.44
CA TYR A 194 2.53 -2.00 -9.84
C TYR A 194 1.98 -3.33 -10.34
N PHE A 195 2.70 -4.42 -10.12
CA PHE A 195 2.33 -5.74 -10.65
C PHE A 195 2.72 -6.85 -9.70
N GLN A 196 1.91 -7.91 -9.63
CA GLN A 196 2.24 -9.14 -8.94
C GLN A 196 1.42 -10.32 -9.46
N GLY A 197 1.93 -11.54 -9.27
CA GLY A 197 1.20 -12.75 -9.56
C GLY A 197 2.05 -13.93 -10.00
N HIS A 198 1.39 -15.08 -10.21
CA HIS A 198 2.01 -16.31 -10.69
C HIS A 198 2.22 -16.38 -12.20
N ALA A 199 1.65 -15.45 -12.94
CA ALA A 199 1.78 -15.36 -14.40
C ALA A 199 1.70 -13.90 -14.83
N ILE A 200 2.24 -13.60 -16.01
CA ILE A 200 2.04 -12.30 -16.67
C ILE A 200 0.61 -12.27 -17.20
N GLN A 201 -0.20 -11.40 -16.65
CA GLN A 201 -1.63 -11.36 -16.91
C GLN A 201 -1.98 -10.73 -18.27
N PRO A 202 -3.09 -11.17 -18.89
CA PRO A 202 -3.65 -10.50 -20.05
C PRO A 202 -3.90 -9.01 -19.84
N ASP A 203 -4.14 -8.57 -18.60
CA ASP A 203 -4.35 -7.18 -18.26
C ASP A 203 -3.12 -6.30 -18.47
N LEU A 204 -1.94 -6.84 -18.25
CA LEU A 204 -0.70 -6.15 -18.61
C LEU A 204 -0.62 -5.93 -20.14
N LEU A 205 -1.10 -6.90 -20.90
CA LEU A 205 -1.22 -6.80 -22.34
C LEU A 205 -2.18 -5.72 -22.77
N ARG A 206 -3.31 -5.64 -22.10
CA ARG A 206 -4.35 -4.62 -22.32
C ARG A 206 -3.84 -3.23 -22.08
N ALA A 207 -3.10 -3.09 -21.02
CA ALA A 207 -2.50 -1.83 -20.69
C ALA A 207 -1.53 -1.36 -21.76
N TYR A 208 -0.93 -2.29 -22.51
CA TYR A 208 0.30 -1.96 -23.18
C TYR A 208 0.46 -2.47 -24.58
N ALA A 209 -0.57 -2.89 -25.23
CA ALA A 209 -0.49 -3.43 -26.59
C ALA A 209 0.47 -4.64 -26.71
N TYR A 210 0.51 -5.48 -25.71
CA TYR A 210 1.23 -6.74 -25.80
C TYR A 210 0.40 -7.81 -26.48
N GLY A 211 1.05 -8.79 -27.06
CA GLY A 211 0.41 -10.04 -27.49
C GLY A 211 0.03 -10.89 -26.28
N GLN A 212 -0.50 -12.08 -26.46
CA GLN A 212 -0.74 -13.00 -25.33
C GLN A 212 0.59 -13.54 -24.80
N GLY A 213 0.70 -13.68 -23.47
CA GLY A 213 1.90 -14.19 -22.80
C GLY A 213 2.90 -13.10 -22.42
N ILE A 214 4.19 -13.36 -22.60
CA ILE A 214 5.26 -12.43 -22.27
C ILE A 214 5.23 -11.24 -23.25
N PRO A 215 5.22 -9.99 -22.75
CA PRO A 215 5.27 -8.81 -23.63
C PRO A 215 6.52 -8.78 -24.51
N GLU A 216 6.38 -8.35 -25.75
CA GLU A 216 7.51 -8.16 -26.68
C GLU A 216 8.46 -7.03 -26.21
N PHE A 217 7.94 -6.06 -25.45
CA PHE A 217 8.69 -4.90 -24.99
C PHE A 217 8.66 -4.81 -23.47
N PRO A 218 9.72 -4.32 -22.82
CA PRO A 218 9.72 -4.14 -21.40
C PRO A 218 8.72 -3.06 -20.97
N VAL A 219 7.92 -3.36 -19.98
CA VAL A 219 7.13 -2.37 -19.24
C VAL A 219 8.06 -1.74 -18.22
N VAL A 220 8.31 -0.44 -18.37
CA VAL A 220 9.16 0.30 -17.45
C VAL A 220 8.29 1.22 -16.61
N VAL A 221 8.36 1.03 -15.31
CA VAL A 221 7.58 1.76 -14.30
C VAL A 221 8.49 2.78 -13.63
N ARG A 222 7.99 3.99 -13.48
CA ARG A 222 8.74 5.05 -12.80
C ARG A 222 8.82 4.81 -11.30
N GLU A 223 9.92 5.20 -10.71
CA GLU A 223 10.25 5.00 -9.30
C GLU A 223 9.15 5.44 -8.33
N ARG A 224 8.48 6.57 -8.59
CA ARG A 224 7.40 7.08 -7.73
C ARG A 224 6.17 6.16 -7.67
N ALA A 225 5.94 5.40 -8.73
CA ALA A 225 4.81 4.49 -8.81
C ALA A 225 5.08 3.13 -8.14
N ALA A 226 6.35 2.80 -7.90
CA ALA A 226 6.73 1.62 -7.14
C ALA A 226 6.73 1.93 -5.64
N SER A 227 6.14 1.05 -4.85
CA SER A 227 6.12 1.17 -3.39
C SER A 227 7.47 0.79 -2.77
N THR A 228 8.18 -0.15 -3.41
CA THR A 228 9.54 -0.59 -3.09
C THR A 228 10.33 -0.74 -4.40
N LEU A 229 11.58 -0.22 -4.43
CA LEU A 229 12.40 -0.25 -5.65
C LEU A 229 13.13 -1.59 -5.82
N ALA A 230 12.37 -2.67 -5.81
CA ALA A 230 12.86 -4.04 -5.78
C ALA A 230 12.01 -4.98 -6.65
N PRO A 231 12.06 -4.85 -8.00
CA PRO A 231 11.43 -5.86 -8.84
C PRO A 231 12.06 -7.23 -8.61
N LEU A 232 11.23 -8.27 -8.53
CA LEU A 232 11.68 -9.63 -8.26
C LEU A 232 10.87 -10.68 -9.05
N ILE A 233 11.52 -11.82 -9.28
CA ILE A 233 10.92 -13.01 -9.87
C ILE A 233 11.37 -14.24 -9.09
N GLN A 234 10.42 -15.13 -8.79
CA GLN A 234 10.68 -16.46 -8.25
C GLN A 234 10.35 -17.51 -9.31
N ASN A 235 11.22 -18.45 -9.53
CA ASN A 235 10.97 -19.60 -10.40
C ASN A 235 10.38 -20.79 -9.64
N LYS A 236 9.88 -21.80 -10.37
CA LYS A 236 9.32 -23.02 -9.79
C LYS A 236 10.30 -23.89 -9.01
N GLN A 237 11.61 -23.65 -9.17
CA GLN A 237 12.63 -24.30 -8.33
C GLN A 237 12.78 -23.62 -6.96
N GLY A 238 12.07 -22.52 -6.72
CA GLY A 238 12.14 -21.74 -5.47
C GLY A 238 13.29 -20.73 -5.44
N VAL A 239 13.99 -20.52 -6.53
CA VAL A 239 15.02 -19.47 -6.62
C VAL A 239 14.35 -18.14 -6.90
N THR A 240 14.60 -17.16 -6.03
CA THR A 240 14.17 -15.77 -6.20
C THR A 240 15.35 -14.91 -6.62
N LEU A 241 15.18 -14.17 -7.69
CA LEU A 241 16.04 -13.06 -8.13
C LEU A 241 15.34 -11.74 -7.89
N ALA A 242 15.97 -10.85 -7.14
CA ALA A 242 15.57 -9.45 -7.04
C ALA A 242 16.69 -8.55 -7.53
N VAL A 243 16.32 -7.42 -8.15
CA VAL A 243 17.26 -6.31 -8.41
C VAL A 243 16.77 -5.12 -7.61
N ILE A 244 17.59 -4.62 -6.70
CA ILE A 244 17.22 -3.59 -5.74
C ILE A 244 18.07 -2.36 -6.00
N ALA A 245 17.43 -1.21 -6.23
CA ALA A 245 18.14 0.06 -6.33
C ALA A 245 18.74 0.43 -4.96
N GLU A 246 20.00 0.82 -4.93
CA GLU A 246 20.60 1.31 -3.69
C GLU A 246 19.93 2.62 -3.24
N PRO A 247 19.78 2.84 -1.94
CA PRO A 247 19.23 4.09 -1.41
C PRO A 247 19.94 5.32 -1.98
N GLY A 248 19.15 6.30 -2.46
CA GLY A 248 19.67 7.51 -3.11
C GLY A 248 19.83 7.41 -4.64
N THR A 249 19.60 6.25 -5.26
CA THR A 249 19.59 6.11 -6.73
C THR A 249 18.36 6.77 -7.36
N ALA A 250 17.20 6.63 -6.71
CA ALA A 250 15.95 7.24 -7.14
C ALA A 250 15.90 8.74 -6.76
N THR A 251 15.03 9.50 -7.44
CA THR A 251 14.79 10.90 -7.14
C THR A 251 14.15 11.05 -5.76
N ASP A 252 14.70 11.93 -4.93
CA ASP A 252 14.02 12.38 -3.70
C ASP A 252 12.91 13.36 -4.09
N PRO A 253 11.64 13.01 -3.87
CA PRO A 253 10.52 13.82 -4.33
C PRO A 253 10.42 15.20 -3.64
N TRP A 254 11.16 15.42 -2.55
CA TRP A 254 11.17 16.68 -1.80
C TRP A 254 12.51 17.41 -1.80
N ALA A 255 13.49 16.94 -2.56
CA ALA A 255 14.84 17.53 -2.56
C ALA A 255 14.86 18.99 -3.01
N GLY A 256 13.96 19.36 -3.92
CA GLY A 256 13.87 20.72 -4.48
C GLY A 256 12.75 21.59 -3.95
N SER A 257 12.01 21.17 -2.94
CA SER A 257 10.79 21.86 -2.45
C SER A 257 9.73 22.12 -3.54
N GLN A 258 9.83 21.45 -4.68
CA GLN A 258 8.94 21.61 -5.81
C GLN A 258 8.22 20.31 -6.14
N ASP A 259 7.10 20.44 -6.85
CA ASP A 259 6.40 19.30 -7.36
C ASP A 259 7.17 18.64 -8.52
N VAL A 260 7.82 17.52 -8.25
CA VAL A 260 8.59 16.74 -9.22
C VAL A 260 7.77 15.60 -9.85
N ARG A 261 6.46 15.77 -9.99
CA ARG A 261 5.54 14.74 -10.52
C ARG A 261 5.94 14.18 -11.89
N GLY A 262 6.51 15.01 -12.72
CA GLY A 262 6.96 14.63 -14.06
C GLY A 262 8.39 14.11 -14.12
N GLU A 263 9.17 14.31 -13.05
CA GLU A 263 10.59 14.03 -13.03
C GLU A 263 10.84 12.65 -12.40
N TRP A 264 11.68 11.86 -13.03
CA TRP A 264 12.13 10.58 -12.52
C TRP A 264 13.41 10.13 -13.23
N ARG A 265 14.21 9.39 -12.53
CA ARG A 265 15.54 9.01 -12.94
C ARG A 265 15.72 7.49 -13.04
N LEU A 266 14.93 6.76 -12.23
CA LEU A 266 14.98 5.31 -12.16
C LEU A 266 13.72 4.69 -12.77
N GLY A 267 13.91 3.75 -13.69
CA GLY A 267 12.88 2.90 -14.25
C GLY A 267 13.00 1.47 -13.73
N LEU A 268 11.87 0.85 -13.39
CA LEU A 268 11.80 -0.52 -12.91
C LEU A 268 11.03 -1.39 -13.89
N SER A 269 11.50 -2.62 -14.08
CA SER A 269 10.86 -3.58 -14.99
C SER A 269 11.02 -5.01 -14.49
N LEU A 270 10.05 -5.87 -14.87
CA LEU A 270 10.19 -7.34 -14.74
C LEU A 270 10.89 -7.96 -15.96
N MET A 271 11.33 -7.12 -16.90
CA MET A 271 11.92 -7.59 -18.17
C MET A 271 13.19 -6.84 -18.49
N ASN A 272 14.12 -7.57 -19.11
CA ASN A 272 15.26 -6.96 -19.77
C ASN A 272 14.85 -6.32 -21.12
N ARG A 273 15.79 -5.66 -21.79
CA ARG A 273 15.53 -4.98 -23.05
C ARG A 273 15.15 -5.93 -24.20
N LYS A 274 15.45 -7.22 -24.08
CA LYS A 274 15.07 -8.26 -25.04
C LYS A 274 13.64 -8.79 -24.80
N GLY A 275 12.90 -8.29 -23.80
CA GLY A 275 11.57 -8.77 -23.43
C GLY A 275 11.57 -10.09 -22.64
N GLN A 276 12.73 -10.54 -22.15
CA GLN A 276 12.82 -11.74 -21.33
C GLN A 276 12.51 -11.40 -19.86
N LEU A 277 11.82 -12.29 -19.16
CA LEU A 277 11.52 -12.13 -17.75
C LEU A 277 12.81 -12.19 -16.93
N SER A 278 13.27 -11.02 -16.50
CA SER A 278 14.43 -10.78 -15.67
C SER A 278 14.24 -9.43 -15.01
N PRO A 279 14.19 -9.34 -13.69
CA PRO A 279 14.08 -8.06 -13.01
C PRO A 279 15.19 -7.12 -13.47
N THR A 280 14.83 -5.91 -13.87
CA THR A 280 15.75 -4.97 -14.50
C THR A 280 15.47 -3.55 -14.01
N LEU A 281 16.52 -2.81 -13.73
CA LEU A 281 16.50 -1.38 -13.47
C LEU A 281 17.09 -0.64 -14.68
N TYR A 282 16.55 0.53 -14.99
CA TYR A 282 17.03 1.44 -16.04
C TYR A 282 17.41 2.77 -15.41
N HIS A 283 18.66 3.21 -15.58
CA HIS A 283 19.16 4.43 -14.95
C HIS A 283 20.24 5.12 -15.78
N PRO A 284 20.18 6.45 -15.99
CA PRO A 284 18.95 7.23 -15.92
C PRO A 284 17.94 6.73 -16.93
N VAL A 285 16.67 7.09 -16.81
CA VAL A 285 15.68 6.76 -17.84
C VAL A 285 15.89 7.65 -19.06
N LEU A 286 15.96 7.07 -20.24
CA LEU A 286 16.28 7.80 -21.48
C LEU A 286 15.26 8.92 -21.76
N GLY A 287 15.74 10.15 -21.87
CA GLY A 287 14.93 11.35 -22.08
C GLY A 287 14.37 11.99 -20.80
N GLU A 288 14.62 11.40 -19.64
CA GLU A 288 14.22 11.92 -18.35
C GLU A 288 15.42 12.59 -17.64
N VAL A 289 15.24 12.96 -16.37
CA VAL A 289 16.24 13.67 -15.55
C VAL A 289 17.58 12.95 -15.55
N ASP A 290 18.66 13.71 -15.71
CA ASP A 290 20.06 13.24 -15.74
C ASP A 290 20.42 12.31 -16.93
N SER A 291 19.52 12.10 -17.89
CA SER A 291 19.84 11.24 -19.05
C SER A 291 20.73 11.93 -20.11
N TYR A 292 20.71 13.27 -20.20
CA TYR A 292 21.63 13.99 -21.07
C TYR A 292 23.00 14.10 -20.39
N MET A 293 24.08 13.79 -21.14
CA MET A 293 25.45 13.88 -20.67
C MET A 293 26.29 14.63 -21.71
N GLU A 294 27.05 15.60 -21.24
CA GLU A 294 28.10 16.21 -22.04
C GLU A 294 29.31 15.29 -22.17
N ALA A 295 30.14 15.47 -23.20
CA ALA A 295 31.37 14.71 -23.32
C ALA A 295 32.32 14.99 -22.11
N GLY A 296 32.82 13.95 -21.47
CA GLY A 296 33.57 13.98 -20.24
C GLY A 296 32.76 13.95 -18.96
N GLU A 297 31.43 14.00 -19.04
CA GLU A 297 30.59 13.90 -17.88
C GLU A 297 30.44 12.45 -17.41
N THR A 298 30.40 12.25 -16.10
CA THR A 298 30.32 10.93 -15.48
C THR A 298 29.01 10.77 -14.71
N ARG A 299 28.40 9.58 -14.82
CA ARG A 299 27.23 9.16 -14.01
C ARG A 299 27.52 7.83 -13.33
N THR A 300 26.98 7.67 -12.13
CA THR A 300 27.10 6.44 -11.35
C THR A 300 25.73 5.82 -11.10
N PHE A 301 25.62 4.54 -11.37
CA PHE A 301 24.42 3.73 -11.13
C PHE A 301 24.75 2.62 -10.12
N ARG A 302 24.04 2.59 -8.98
CA ARG A 302 24.24 1.64 -7.88
C ARG A 302 23.01 0.81 -7.64
N PHE A 303 23.19 -0.48 -7.59
CA PHE A 303 22.14 -1.44 -7.30
C PHE A 303 22.74 -2.73 -6.73
N ARG A 304 21.90 -3.60 -6.22
CA ARG A 304 22.30 -4.96 -5.83
C ARG A 304 21.37 -6.00 -6.43
N TYR A 305 21.91 -7.18 -6.62
CA TYR A 305 21.13 -8.39 -6.83
C TYR A 305 21.00 -9.14 -5.51
N VAL A 306 19.84 -9.76 -5.29
CA VAL A 306 19.63 -10.79 -4.29
C VAL A 306 19.24 -12.06 -5.03
N VAL A 307 20.04 -13.12 -4.87
CA VAL A 307 19.77 -14.42 -5.52
C VAL A 307 19.76 -15.49 -4.45
N GLN A 308 18.59 -16.01 -4.15
CA GLN A 308 18.40 -16.88 -3.01
C GLN A 308 17.39 -18.01 -3.28
N LEU A 309 17.64 -19.20 -2.75
CA LEU A 309 16.63 -20.26 -2.66
C LEU A 309 15.70 -19.94 -1.47
N ALA A 310 14.71 -19.08 -1.72
CA ALA A 310 13.73 -18.61 -0.74
C ALA A 310 12.46 -18.14 -1.46
N ASP A 311 11.33 -18.11 -0.73
CA ASP A 311 10.11 -17.55 -1.28
C ASP A 311 10.24 -16.02 -1.47
N TRP A 312 9.40 -15.49 -2.36
CA TRP A 312 9.38 -14.08 -2.73
C TRP A 312 9.21 -13.15 -1.52
N PHE A 313 8.39 -13.54 -0.54
CA PHE A 313 8.09 -12.70 0.61
C PHE A 313 9.29 -12.54 1.55
N ASN A 314 10.12 -13.58 1.71
CA ASN A 314 11.35 -13.51 2.48
C ASN A 314 12.39 -12.58 1.81
N VAL A 315 12.55 -12.67 0.48
CA VAL A 315 13.44 -11.78 -0.27
C VAL A 315 12.89 -10.33 -0.24
N TYR A 316 11.58 -10.17 -0.32
CA TYR A 316 10.95 -8.85 -0.19
C TYR A 316 11.14 -8.25 1.21
N LYS A 317 11.00 -9.04 2.28
CA LYS A 317 11.30 -8.60 3.66
C LYS A 317 12.77 -8.17 3.80
N HIS A 318 13.71 -8.90 3.19
CA HIS A 318 15.12 -8.52 3.15
C HIS A 318 15.32 -7.14 2.49
N ALA A 319 14.70 -6.89 1.32
CA ALA A 319 14.74 -5.59 0.68
C ALA A 319 14.20 -4.47 1.60
N ILE A 320 13.10 -4.71 2.30
CA ILE A 320 12.48 -3.73 3.19
C ILE A 320 13.36 -3.43 4.41
N TYR A 321 13.84 -4.46 5.09
CA TYR A 321 14.52 -4.30 6.38
C TYR A 321 15.99 -4.00 6.25
N ASP A 322 16.67 -4.71 5.38
CA ASP A 322 18.12 -4.70 5.34
C ASP A 322 18.67 -3.67 4.33
N VAL A 323 17.93 -3.45 3.22
CA VAL A 323 18.32 -2.44 2.22
C VAL A 323 17.66 -1.09 2.53
N TYR A 324 16.34 -1.05 2.74
CA TYR A 324 15.60 0.19 2.98
C TYR A 324 15.44 0.55 4.46
N ALA A 325 16.07 -0.19 5.38
CA ALA A 325 16.14 0.13 6.80
C ALA A 325 14.78 0.49 7.43
N PHE A 326 13.71 -0.23 7.11
CA PHE A 326 12.33 0.11 7.46
C PHE A 326 12.13 0.30 8.97
N LYS A 327 12.81 -0.49 9.83
CA LYS A 327 12.76 -0.31 11.28
C LYS A 327 13.25 1.06 11.71
N LYS A 328 14.34 1.55 11.08
CA LYS A 328 14.87 2.88 11.36
C LYS A 328 13.86 3.97 10.95
N ALA A 329 13.14 3.78 9.85
CA ALA A 329 12.09 4.70 9.44
C ALA A 329 10.98 4.78 10.50
N VAL A 330 10.59 3.65 11.10
CA VAL A 330 9.61 3.61 12.21
C VAL A 330 10.15 4.32 13.46
N GLU A 331 11.42 4.11 13.80
CA GLU A 331 12.07 4.75 14.96
C GLU A 331 12.19 6.28 14.84
N LEU A 332 12.33 6.78 13.61
CA LEU A 332 12.42 8.23 13.35
C LEU A 332 11.05 8.91 13.42
N LYS A 333 9.96 8.19 13.18
CA LYS A 333 8.63 8.77 13.17
C LYS A 333 8.23 9.27 14.55
N ASN A 334 7.64 10.42 14.55
CA ASN A 334 7.13 11.10 15.73
C ASN A 334 5.68 11.53 15.46
N THR A 335 5.05 12.27 16.35
CA THR A 335 3.73 12.84 16.13
C THR A 335 3.61 14.22 16.76
N GLN A 336 2.91 15.11 16.11
CA GLN A 336 2.59 16.43 16.63
C GLN A 336 1.26 16.43 17.38
N GLN A 337 0.42 15.41 17.18
CA GLN A 337 -0.87 15.27 17.85
C GLN A 337 -1.19 13.79 18.04
N SER A 338 -1.67 13.42 19.22
CA SER A 338 -2.13 12.05 19.44
C SER A 338 -3.27 11.68 18.50
N LEU A 339 -3.33 10.40 18.11
CA LEU A 339 -4.40 9.88 17.25
C LEU A 339 -5.78 10.05 17.91
N THR A 340 -5.87 9.90 19.24
CA THR A 340 -7.10 10.14 19.98
C THR A 340 -7.56 11.60 19.84
N ASN A 341 -6.64 12.56 19.98
CA ASN A 341 -6.98 13.97 19.82
C ASN A 341 -7.36 14.32 18.38
N ARG A 342 -6.83 13.60 17.38
CA ARG A 342 -7.27 13.74 15.97
C ARG A 342 -8.72 13.27 15.80
N VAL A 343 -9.11 12.14 16.42
CA VAL A 343 -10.51 11.69 16.40
C VAL A 343 -11.43 12.72 17.00
N LEU A 344 -11.07 13.31 18.16
CA LEU A 344 -11.86 14.35 18.82
C LEU A 344 -11.92 15.65 18.00
N ALA A 345 -10.84 16.04 17.34
CA ALA A 345 -10.83 17.20 16.46
C ALA A 345 -11.67 16.95 15.20
N MET A 346 -11.60 15.76 14.62
CA MET A 346 -12.45 15.39 13.50
C MET A 346 -13.93 15.29 13.91
N LEU A 347 -14.25 14.94 15.16
CA LEU A 347 -15.61 15.05 15.68
C LEU A 347 -16.12 16.49 15.58
N ALA A 348 -15.34 17.50 15.99
CA ALA A 348 -15.72 18.90 15.82
C ALA A 348 -15.91 19.28 14.34
N TYR A 349 -15.01 18.82 13.47
CA TYR A 349 -15.09 19.04 12.02
C TYR A 349 -16.40 18.47 11.40
N VAL A 350 -16.78 17.24 11.71
CA VAL A 350 -17.98 16.60 11.12
C VAL A 350 -19.29 17.10 11.71
N LYS A 351 -19.26 17.76 12.86
CA LYS A 351 -20.41 18.41 13.49
C LYS A 351 -20.75 19.75 12.86
N ASP A 352 -19.76 20.50 12.41
CA ASP A 352 -19.92 21.81 11.80
C ASP A 352 -20.30 21.66 10.31
N ASP A 353 -21.41 22.30 9.90
CA ASP A 353 -21.92 22.18 8.54
C ASP A 353 -20.99 22.85 7.52
N SER A 354 -20.30 23.91 7.92
CA SER A 354 -19.45 24.70 7.02
C SER A 354 -18.13 24.00 6.72
N THR A 355 -17.51 23.40 7.72
CA THR A 355 -16.25 22.68 7.55
C THR A 355 -16.47 21.33 6.86
N SER A 356 -17.47 20.56 7.30
CA SER A 356 -17.79 19.24 6.74
C SER A 356 -18.57 19.31 5.43
N LEU A 357 -19.06 20.48 5.03
CA LEU A 357 -19.94 20.66 3.88
C LEU A 357 -21.18 19.75 3.94
N TRP A 358 -21.71 19.56 5.15
CA TRP A 358 -22.91 18.75 5.36
C TRP A 358 -24.11 19.41 4.72
N ARG A 359 -24.94 18.62 4.04
CA ARG A 359 -26.14 19.10 3.34
C ARG A 359 -27.27 18.12 3.55
N THR A 360 -28.47 18.66 3.69
CA THR A 360 -29.73 17.89 3.67
C THR A 360 -30.59 18.33 2.48
N GLU A 361 -31.28 17.36 1.89
CA GLU A 361 -32.20 17.55 0.77
C GLU A 361 -33.47 16.75 0.96
N ASP A 362 -34.60 17.26 0.43
CA ASP A 362 -35.83 16.48 0.39
C ASP A 362 -35.90 15.69 -0.90
N TYR A 363 -35.99 14.37 -0.77
CA TYR A 363 -36.07 13.45 -1.89
C TYR A 363 -37.06 12.33 -1.61
N GLN A 364 -38.07 12.16 -2.51
CA GLN A 364 -39.11 11.13 -2.39
C GLN A 364 -39.85 11.12 -1.03
N GLY A 365 -40.11 12.31 -0.47
CA GLY A 365 -40.76 12.47 0.82
C GLY A 365 -39.91 12.13 2.05
N ARG A 366 -38.60 12.03 1.89
CA ARG A 366 -37.63 11.79 2.94
C ARG A 366 -36.59 12.91 2.99
N THR A 367 -36.18 13.30 4.17
CA THR A 367 -35.01 14.18 4.32
C THR A 367 -33.75 13.31 4.31
N ILE A 368 -32.96 13.42 3.24
CA ILE A 368 -31.67 12.75 3.08
C ILE A 368 -30.53 13.69 3.45
N GLY A 369 -29.43 13.15 3.96
CA GLY A 369 -28.26 13.95 4.36
C GLY A 369 -26.95 13.28 3.99
N ALA A 370 -26.02 14.09 3.46
CA ALA A 370 -24.67 13.70 3.13
C ALA A 370 -23.74 14.91 3.02
N GLN A 371 -22.45 14.67 2.89
CA GLN A 371 -21.48 15.72 2.63
C GLN A 371 -21.46 16.07 1.14
N SER A 372 -21.33 17.37 0.82
CA SER A 372 -21.12 17.82 -0.56
C SER A 372 -19.80 17.27 -1.08
N TYR A 373 -19.81 16.81 -2.33
CA TYR A 373 -18.67 16.26 -3.03
C TYR A 373 -18.34 17.16 -4.22
N LEU A 374 -17.19 17.81 -4.19
CA LEU A 374 -16.77 18.76 -5.20
C LEU A 374 -15.88 18.16 -6.29
N GLY A 375 -15.65 16.82 -6.23
CA GLY A 375 -14.92 16.08 -7.24
C GLY A 375 -15.70 15.90 -8.56
N GLY A 376 -15.06 15.32 -9.55
CA GLY A 376 -15.66 15.03 -10.85
C GLY A 376 -16.58 13.80 -10.76
N VAL A 377 -17.85 13.98 -11.09
CA VAL A 377 -18.86 12.91 -11.17
C VAL A 377 -19.63 13.09 -12.46
N VAL A 378 -20.02 12.00 -13.12
CA VAL A 378 -20.74 12.05 -14.41
C VAL A 378 -22.06 12.81 -14.26
N GLY A 379 -22.21 13.85 -15.06
CA GLY A 379 -23.41 14.71 -15.07
C GLY A 379 -23.53 15.63 -13.87
N ALA A 380 -22.49 15.77 -13.04
CA ALA A 380 -22.46 16.74 -11.95
C ALA A 380 -21.97 18.12 -12.40
N ASP A 381 -22.60 19.16 -11.84
CA ASP A 381 -22.15 20.55 -11.92
C ASP A 381 -21.79 21.01 -10.51
N LYS A 382 -20.81 20.36 -9.89
CA LYS A 382 -20.40 20.54 -8.48
C LYS A 382 -21.56 20.47 -7.50
N ASP A 383 -22.54 19.62 -7.80
CA ASP A 383 -23.78 19.45 -7.04
C ASP A 383 -23.97 18.03 -6.51
N ALA A 384 -22.89 17.26 -6.45
CA ALA A 384 -22.92 15.92 -5.89
C ALA A 384 -22.82 15.93 -4.36
N MET A 385 -23.52 15.01 -3.72
CA MET A 385 -23.36 14.70 -2.30
C MET A 385 -23.25 13.19 -2.08
N LYS A 386 -22.49 12.81 -1.05
CA LYS A 386 -22.15 11.42 -0.75
C LYS A 386 -21.81 11.25 0.73
N ASN A 387 -22.19 10.13 1.28
CA ASN A 387 -21.63 9.68 2.56
C ASN A 387 -20.50 8.67 2.34
N ALA A 388 -19.67 8.50 3.35
CA ALA A 388 -18.68 7.45 3.45
C ALA A 388 -18.67 6.88 4.87
N ASP A 389 -18.39 5.59 4.99
CA ASP A 389 -18.20 4.86 6.22
C ASP A 389 -19.32 5.04 7.27
N TYR A 390 -20.43 4.41 7.02
CA TYR A 390 -21.58 4.40 7.94
C TYR A 390 -21.21 3.73 9.29
N GLY A 391 -20.32 2.75 9.28
CA GLY A 391 -19.82 2.12 10.51
C GLY A 391 -19.11 3.12 11.41
N ALA A 392 -18.23 3.96 10.86
CA ALA A 392 -17.54 5.01 11.62
C ALA A 392 -18.52 6.09 12.12
N MET A 393 -19.54 6.44 11.32
CA MET A 393 -20.54 7.45 11.72
C MET A 393 -21.31 6.98 12.97
N TRP A 394 -21.88 5.78 12.95
CA TRP A 394 -22.65 5.22 14.06
C TRP A 394 -21.78 4.92 15.27
N MET A 395 -20.57 4.38 15.04
CA MET A 395 -19.59 4.14 16.08
C MET A 395 -19.23 5.44 16.82
N LEU A 396 -18.84 6.48 16.10
CA LEU A 396 -18.44 7.76 16.71
C LEU A 396 -19.59 8.37 17.51
N ALA A 397 -20.80 8.41 16.94
CA ALA A 397 -21.97 8.91 17.64
C ALA A 397 -22.28 8.13 18.93
N THR A 398 -22.10 6.80 18.91
CA THR A 398 -22.36 5.93 20.05
C THR A 398 -21.31 6.10 21.15
N ILE A 399 -20.01 6.04 20.82
CA ILE A 399 -18.94 6.12 21.83
C ILE A 399 -18.78 7.51 22.45
N THR A 400 -19.12 8.57 21.70
CA THR A 400 -19.08 9.96 22.20
C THR A 400 -20.39 10.37 22.88
N GLY A 401 -21.52 9.80 22.48
CA GLY A 401 -22.85 10.24 22.89
C GLY A 401 -23.19 11.64 22.35
N ASP A 402 -22.52 12.10 21.30
CA ASP A 402 -22.68 13.46 20.77
C ASP A 402 -24.11 13.71 20.26
N THR A 403 -24.70 14.82 20.70
CA THR A 403 -26.10 15.14 20.41
C THR A 403 -26.28 15.62 18.96
N VAL A 404 -25.32 16.33 18.39
CA VAL A 404 -25.40 16.81 16.98
C VAL A 404 -25.39 15.61 16.04
N LEU A 405 -24.43 14.68 16.24
CA LEU A 405 -24.40 13.47 15.42
C LEU A 405 -25.70 12.68 15.54
N ASN A 406 -26.12 12.38 16.76
CA ASN A 406 -27.32 11.55 17.00
C ASN A 406 -28.61 12.17 16.49
N GLN A 407 -28.79 13.51 16.59
CA GLN A 407 -30.05 14.18 16.26
C GLN A 407 -30.09 14.73 14.83
N THR A 408 -28.93 15.07 14.24
CA THR A 408 -28.90 15.80 12.96
C THR A 408 -28.20 15.08 11.81
N ARG A 409 -27.34 14.06 12.10
CA ARG A 409 -26.54 13.38 11.08
C ARG A 409 -27.06 11.96 10.76
N LEU A 410 -27.27 11.14 11.78
CA LEU A 410 -27.51 9.71 11.57
C LEU A 410 -28.80 9.43 10.81
N GLU A 411 -29.94 10.04 11.20
CA GLU A 411 -31.22 9.76 10.53
C GLU A 411 -31.22 10.23 9.06
N PRO A 412 -30.79 11.47 8.70
CA PRO A 412 -30.67 11.85 7.29
C PRO A 412 -29.69 10.97 6.49
N ALA A 413 -28.57 10.53 7.09
CA ALA A 413 -27.63 9.61 6.46
C ALA A 413 -28.28 8.24 6.22
N LYS A 414 -29.05 7.71 7.17
CA LYS A 414 -29.83 6.47 7.00
C LYS A 414 -30.82 6.60 5.86
N GLN A 415 -31.59 7.71 5.82
CA GLN A 415 -32.53 7.96 4.74
C GLN A 415 -31.84 8.06 3.39
N PHE A 416 -30.64 8.67 3.30
CA PHE A 416 -29.84 8.67 2.07
C PHE A 416 -29.54 7.25 1.59
N LYS A 417 -29.12 6.35 2.49
CA LYS A 417 -28.83 4.96 2.15
C LYS A 417 -30.09 4.20 1.70
N LEU A 418 -31.20 4.41 2.37
CA LEU A 418 -32.49 3.76 2.02
C LEU A 418 -32.99 4.14 0.62
N VAL A 419 -32.86 5.40 0.20
CA VAL A 419 -33.30 5.83 -1.14
C VAL A 419 -32.26 5.55 -2.23
N GLN A 420 -31.04 5.26 -1.86
CA GLN A 420 -29.97 4.84 -2.76
C GLN A 420 -30.20 3.42 -3.30
N GLN A 421 -30.84 2.55 -2.53
CA GLN A 421 -31.13 1.17 -2.93
C GLN A 421 -32.38 1.11 -3.83
N GLN A 422 -32.30 0.39 -4.93
CA GLN A 422 -33.42 0.09 -5.81
C GLN A 422 -34.38 -0.91 -5.16
N VAL A 423 -35.66 -0.60 -5.14
CA VAL A 423 -36.71 -1.42 -4.50
C VAL A 423 -37.78 -1.88 -5.45
N SER A 424 -37.86 -1.27 -6.63
CA SER A 424 -38.79 -1.69 -7.67
C SER A 424 -38.50 -3.12 -8.11
N GLU A 425 -39.53 -3.88 -8.39
CA GLU A 425 -39.38 -5.22 -8.95
C GLU A 425 -38.59 -5.16 -10.26
N GLY A 426 -37.69 -6.09 -10.45
CA GLY A 426 -36.81 -6.16 -11.63
C GLY A 426 -35.42 -6.68 -11.31
N PHE A 427 -34.59 -6.74 -12.34
CA PHE A 427 -33.24 -7.32 -12.30
C PHE A 427 -32.34 -6.64 -11.28
N PHE A 428 -32.45 -5.33 -11.05
CA PHE A 428 -31.61 -4.57 -10.14
C PHE A 428 -32.22 -4.32 -8.75
N LYS A 429 -33.31 -4.97 -8.38
CA LYS A 429 -33.87 -4.85 -7.03
C LYS A 429 -32.84 -5.26 -6.00
N GLY A 430 -32.55 -4.38 -5.04
CA GLY A 430 -31.54 -4.59 -4.01
C GLY A 430 -30.20 -3.92 -4.29
N ALA A 431 -29.89 -3.60 -5.55
CA ALA A 431 -28.66 -2.89 -5.92
C ALA A 431 -28.75 -1.38 -5.62
N ALA A 432 -27.61 -0.70 -5.54
CA ALA A 432 -27.57 0.75 -5.46
C ALA A 432 -28.00 1.38 -6.80
N VAL A 433 -28.74 2.49 -6.73
CA VAL A 433 -29.07 3.31 -7.91
C VAL A 433 -27.81 4.01 -8.45
N GLY A 434 -26.95 4.49 -7.56
CA GLY A 434 -25.70 5.16 -7.83
C GLY A 434 -25.12 5.68 -6.51
N GLN A 435 -23.84 6.00 -6.48
CA GLN A 435 -23.19 6.35 -5.20
C GLN A 435 -23.35 7.85 -4.85
N TYR A 436 -23.65 8.71 -5.83
CA TYR A 436 -23.78 10.15 -5.65
C TYR A 436 -25.20 10.63 -5.91
N TYR A 437 -25.69 11.55 -5.06
CA TYR A 437 -26.94 12.26 -5.30
C TYR A 437 -26.65 13.66 -5.82
N LEU A 438 -27.23 14.03 -6.95
CA LEU A 438 -27.13 15.36 -7.56
C LEU A 438 -28.32 16.20 -7.15
N TRP A 439 -28.11 17.24 -6.31
CA TRP A 439 -29.25 18.01 -5.75
C TRP A 439 -29.93 18.94 -6.74
N LYS A 440 -29.23 19.38 -7.82
CA LYS A 440 -29.85 20.20 -8.86
C LYS A 440 -30.78 19.36 -9.76
N SER A 441 -30.35 18.20 -10.19
CA SER A 441 -31.13 17.30 -11.05
C SER A 441 -32.01 16.32 -10.30
N LYS A 442 -31.92 16.28 -8.97
CA LYS A 442 -32.71 15.39 -8.09
C LYS A 442 -32.61 13.91 -8.46
N ARG A 443 -31.42 13.42 -8.75
CA ARG A 443 -31.18 12.02 -9.13
C ARG A 443 -29.88 11.46 -8.55
N PHE A 444 -29.84 10.16 -8.42
CA PHE A 444 -28.57 9.45 -8.17
C PHE A 444 -27.81 9.21 -9.47
N THR A 445 -26.49 9.16 -9.38
CA THR A 445 -25.58 8.86 -10.48
C THR A 445 -24.38 8.07 -9.99
N GLU A 446 -23.76 7.35 -10.91
CA GLU A 446 -22.49 6.66 -10.66
C GLU A 446 -21.32 7.54 -11.16
N GLU A 447 -20.16 7.30 -10.62
CA GLU A 447 -18.96 8.03 -11.00
C GLU A 447 -18.48 7.65 -12.39
N TRP A 448 -18.70 6.38 -12.80
CA TRP A 448 -17.88 5.75 -13.81
C TRP A 448 -18.59 5.26 -15.07
N GLY A 449 -19.83 5.10 -15.08
CA GLY A 449 -20.55 4.62 -16.25
C GLY A 449 -21.98 4.14 -15.98
N ASP A 450 -22.65 3.68 -17.02
CA ASP A 450 -24.06 3.27 -16.96
C ASP A 450 -24.21 1.75 -16.84
N TYR A 451 -23.57 1.19 -15.82
CA TYR A 451 -23.66 -0.22 -15.47
C TYR A 451 -23.82 -0.41 -13.96
N VAL A 452 -24.18 -1.62 -13.54
CA VAL A 452 -24.30 -2.02 -12.13
C VAL A 452 -23.38 -3.21 -11.87
N GLU A 453 -22.53 -3.08 -10.88
CA GLU A 453 -21.61 -4.13 -10.44
C GLU A 453 -22.20 -4.86 -9.22
N PRO A 454 -22.06 -6.20 -9.07
CA PRO A 454 -22.42 -6.90 -7.85
C PRO A 454 -21.77 -6.33 -6.59
N ILE A 455 -20.55 -5.79 -6.73
CA ILE A 455 -19.87 -5.09 -5.64
C ILE A 455 -20.61 -3.85 -5.13
N ALA A 456 -21.50 -3.25 -5.95
CA ALA A 456 -22.32 -2.13 -5.51
C ALA A 456 -23.37 -2.58 -4.47
N LEU A 457 -23.79 -3.86 -4.48
CA LEU A 457 -24.62 -4.38 -3.39
C LEU A 457 -23.79 -4.53 -2.12
N THR A 458 -22.60 -5.08 -2.23
CA THR A 458 -21.72 -5.33 -1.08
C THR A 458 -21.28 -4.03 -0.43
N TYR A 459 -20.59 -3.16 -1.14
CA TYR A 459 -19.95 -1.99 -0.53
C TYR A 459 -20.91 -0.81 -0.32
N TYR A 460 -21.87 -0.61 -1.20
CA TYR A 460 -22.74 0.56 -1.13
C TYR A 460 -24.09 0.27 -0.48
N THR A 461 -24.42 -0.96 -0.32
CA THR A 461 -25.74 -1.35 0.17
C THR A 461 -25.67 -2.25 1.40
N MET A 462 -25.18 -3.47 1.25
CA MET A 462 -25.28 -4.49 2.30
C MET A 462 -24.35 -4.21 3.49
N LEU A 463 -23.10 -3.80 3.25
CA LEU A 463 -22.17 -3.48 4.33
C LEU A 463 -22.63 -2.22 5.07
N ASP A 464 -23.04 -1.17 4.35
CA ASP A 464 -23.55 0.05 4.98
C ASP A 464 -24.82 -0.19 5.80
N ILE A 465 -25.79 -0.88 5.22
CA ILE A 465 -27.03 -1.24 5.93
C ILE A 465 -26.73 -2.17 7.11
N GLY A 466 -25.84 -3.15 6.90
CA GLY A 466 -25.38 -4.06 7.94
C GLY A 466 -24.70 -3.33 9.09
N ASN A 467 -23.85 -2.34 8.81
CA ASN A 467 -23.20 -1.52 9.81
C ASN A 467 -24.20 -0.68 10.63
N ILE A 468 -25.20 -0.08 9.99
CA ILE A 468 -26.28 0.60 10.70
C ILE A 468 -27.02 -0.38 11.61
N LEU A 469 -27.33 -1.57 11.12
CA LEU A 469 -28.06 -2.61 11.87
C LEU A 469 -27.28 -3.18 13.07
N LEU A 470 -25.98 -3.03 13.15
CA LEU A 470 -25.24 -3.34 14.38
C LEU A 470 -25.70 -2.46 15.54
N PHE A 471 -26.04 -1.20 15.27
CA PHE A 471 -26.50 -0.22 16.27
C PHE A 471 -28.03 -0.15 16.35
N GLU A 472 -28.72 -0.22 15.23
CA GLU A 472 -30.19 -0.14 15.10
C GLU A 472 -30.80 -1.54 14.84
N ARG A 473 -30.51 -2.50 15.71
CA ARG A 473 -30.83 -3.94 15.54
C ARG A 473 -32.29 -4.27 15.25
N ASN A 474 -33.21 -3.41 15.65
CA ASN A 474 -34.65 -3.65 15.50
C ASN A 474 -35.26 -2.94 14.31
N ASP A 475 -34.50 -2.24 13.51
CA ASP A 475 -35.00 -1.56 12.30
C ASP A 475 -35.41 -2.59 11.25
N THR A 476 -36.74 -2.75 11.09
CA THR A 476 -37.35 -3.73 10.19
C THR A 476 -37.15 -3.34 8.73
N GLN A 477 -37.11 -2.02 8.42
CA GLN A 477 -36.95 -1.53 7.08
C GLN A 477 -35.52 -1.82 6.58
N LEU A 478 -34.52 -1.55 7.41
CA LEU A 478 -33.13 -1.88 7.06
C LEU A 478 -32.92 -3.39 6.90
N LYS A 479 -33.55 -4.22 7.73
CA LYS A 479 -33.50 -5.70 7.58
C LYS A 479 -34.12 -6.16 6.26
N GLU A 480 -35.24 -5.55 5.85
CA GLU A 480 -35.84 -5.84 4.56
C GLU A 480 -34.93 -5.44 3.39
N ARG A 481 -34.29 -4.27 3.50
CA ARG A 481 -33.32 -3.79 2.49
C ARG A 481 -32.10 -4.70 2.39
N LEU A 482 -31.57 -5.13 3.52
CA LEU A 482 -30.48 -6.10 3.56
C LEU A 482 -30.86 -7.42 2.89
N ARG A 483 -32.09 -7.89 3.12
CA ARG A 483 -32.62 -9.10 2.45
C ARG A 483 -32.70 -8.91 0.94
N PHE A 484 -33.17 -7.76 0.43
CA PHE A 484 -33.22 -7.51 -1.02
C PHE A 484 -31.84 -7.63 -1.67
N GLY A 485 -30.80 -7.07 -1.03
CA GLY A 485 -29.42 -7.20 -1.51
C GLY A 485 -28.93 -8.64 -1.47
N ALA A 486 -29.21 -9.37 -0.39
CA ALA A 486 -28.78 -10.76 -0.22
C ALA A 486 -29.44 -11.70 -1.25
N GLU A 487 -30.76 -11.61 -1.45
CA GLU A 487 -31.47 -12.41 -2.47
C GLU A 487 -30.92 -12.07 -3.87
N ARG A 488 -30.64 -10.81 -4.16
CA ARG A 488 -30.07 -10.40 -5.44
C ARG A 488 -28.68 -10.99 -5.66
N LEU A 489 -27.79 -10.98 -4.66
CA LEU A 489 -26.48 -11.61 -4.77
C LEU A 489 -26.59 -13.13 -4.96
N LEU A 490 -27.52 -13.81 -4.29
CA LEU A 490 -27.76 -15.24 -4.49
C LEU A 490 -28.27 -15.55 -5.91
N GLU A 491 -29.19 -14.72 -6.43
CA GLU A 491 -29.71 -14.89 -7.79
C GLU A 491 -28.64 -14.67 -8.87
N TRP A 492 -27.69 -13.74 -8.62
CA TRP A 492 -26.60 -13.45 -9.54
C TRP A 492 -25.41 -14.40 -9.38
N GLN A 493 -25.38 -15.23 -8.34
CA GLN A 493 -24.26 -16.13 -8.09
C GLN A 493 -24.29 -17.34 -9.06
N HIS A 494 -23.21 -17.53 -9.80
CA HIS A 494 -23.03 -18.69 -10.66
C HIS A 494 -22.88 -20.00 -9.90
N ALA A 495 -23.01 -21.12 -10.63
CA ALA A 495 -22.89 -22.46 -10.05
C ALA A 495 -21.52 -22.76 -9.44
N ASP A 496 -20.45 -22.13 -9.94
CA ASP A 496 -19.09 -22.23 -9.41
C ASP A 496 -18.79 -21.29 -8.23
N GLY A 497 -19.68 -20.36 -7.93
CA GLY A 497 -19.54 -19.40 -6.80
C GLY A 497 -19.20 -17.98 -7.22
N ARG A 498 -18.79 -17.74 -8.46
CA ARG A 498 -18.42 -16.42 -8.97
C ARG A 498 -19.65 -15.53 -9.23
N TRP A 499 -19.40 -14.25 -9.47
CA TRP A 499 -20.31 -13.26 -9.99
C TRP A 499 -19.76 -12.68 -11.30
N GLU A 500 -20.64 -12.13 -12.14
CA GLU A 500 -20.23 -11.30 -13.26
C GLU A 500 -19.58 -10.01 -12.75
N LEU A 501 -18.69 -9.42 -13.53
CA LEU A 501 -18.06 -8.16 -13.14
C LEU A 501 -19.07 -7.01 -13.07
N ALA A 502 -19.95 -6.91 -14.06
CA ALA A 502 -20.97 -5.89 -14.12
C ALA A 502 -22.11 -6.31 -15.06
N TYR A 503 -23.21 -5.56 -14.99
CA TYR A 503 -24.38 -5.68 -15.87
C TYR A 503 -24.71 -4.32 -16.47
N GLY A 504 -25.03 -4.28 -17.77
CA GLY A 504 -25.52 -3.07 -18.41
C GLY A 504 -26.84 -2.62 -17.80
N ARG A 505 -26.96 -1.34 -17.48
CA ARG A 505 -28.15 -0.81 -16.79
C ARG A 505 -29.43 -0.88 -17.64
N THR A 506 -29.27 -0.83 -18.95
CA THR A 506 -30.39 -0.77 -19.90
C THR A 506 -30.80 -2.14 -20.42
N ASP A 507 -29.86 -3.01 -20.67
CA ASP A 507 -30.06 -4.31 -21.31
C ASP A 507 -29.95 -5.50 -20.34
N GLU A 508 -29.56 -5.23 -19.10
CA GLU A 508 -29.38 -6.26 -18.06
C GLU A 508 -28.38 -7.37 -18.43
N ALA A 509 -27.63 -7.17 -19.51
CA ALA A 509 -26.66 -8.14 -20.00
C ALA A 509 -25.32 -8.05 -19.24
N PRO A 510 -24.59 -9.17 -19.07
CA PRO A 510 -23.25 -9.12 -18.53
C PRO A 510 -22.35 -8.20 -19.33
N ALA A 511 -21.65 -7.30 -18.66
CA ALA A 511 -20.64 -6.41 -19.22
C ALA A 511 -19.25 -6.86 -18.79
N PHE A 512 -18.23 -6.59 -19.63
CA PHE A 512 -16.84 -6.95 -19.36
C PHE A 512 -16.62 -8.46 -19.16
N THR A 513 -17.29 -9.27 -19.97
CA THR A 513 -17.35 -10.75 -19.84
C THR A 513 -16.03 -11.47 -19.99
N ASP A 514 -15.02 -10.80 -20.53
CA ASP A 514 -13.64 -11.30 -20.64
C ASP A 514 -12.85 -11.12 -19.32
N GLN A 515 -13.49 -10.60 -18.28
CA GLN A 515 -12.88 -10.28 -17.01
C GLN A 515 -13.58 -11.02 -15.85
N LEU A 516 -12.82 -11.38 -14.83
CA LEU A 516 -13.33 -12.00 -13.61
C LEU A 516 -13.51 -10.94 -12.50
N ASP A 517 -14.56 -11.08 -11.70
CA ASP A 517 -14.74 -10.24 -10.51
C ASP A 517 -13.90 -10.79 -9.34
N LEU A 518 -12.63 -10.40 -9.30
CA LEU A 518 -11.66 -10.80 -8.26
C LEU A 518 -11.73 -9.87 -7.04
N ARG A 519 -12.95 -9.52 -6.59
CA ARG A 519 -13.26 -8.71 -5.40
C ARG A 519 -14.00 -9.56 -4.36
N PRO A 520 -14.03 -9.17 -3.06
CA PRO A 520 -14.66 -9.96 -2.01
C PRO A 520 -16.22 -9.80 -1.99
N THR A 521 -16.87 -10.01 -3.13
CA THR A 521 -18.34 -9.88 -3.29
C THR A 521 -19.12 -10.80 -2.36
N PHE A 522 -18.55 -11.94 -1.97
CA PHE A 522 -19.15 -12.85 -0.98
C PHE A 522 -19.37 -12.22 0.40
N TYR A 523 -18.65 -11.12 0.72
CA TYR A 523 -18.75 -10.47 2.03
C TYR A 523 -20.15 -9.92 2.30
N GLY A 524 -20.86 -9.45 1.28
CA GLY A 524 -22.25 -9.00 1.44
C GLY A 524 -23.18 -10.11 1.95
N LEU A 525 -23.03 -11.34 1.45
CA LEU A 525 -23.81 -12.49 1.94
C LEU A 525 -23.43 -12.87 3.37
N LEU A 526 -22.15 -12.75 3.74
CA LEU A 526 -21.69 -13.01 5.12
C LEU A 526 -22.31 -12.01 6.11
N VAL A 527 -22.38 -10.73 5.74
CA VAL A 527 -23.04 -9.68 6.52
C VAL A 527 -24.54 -9.98 6.67
N ALA A 528 -25.19 -10.38 5.59
CA ALA A 528 -26.59 -10.76 5.63
C ALA A 528 -26.84 -11.96 6.57
N TYR A 529 -25.99 -12.98 6.54
CA TYR A 529 -26.06 -14.11 7.47
C TYR A 529 -25.96 -13.66 8.93
N ARG A 530 -24.96 -12.84 9.26
CA ARG A 530 -24.74 -12.33 10.63
C ARG A 530 -25.96 -11.59 11.19
N ILE A 531 -26.65 -10.82 10.37
CA ILE A 531 -27.79 -10.00 10.79
C ILE A 531 -29.11 -10.74 10.72
N LEU A 532 -29.35 -11.51 9.67
CA LEU A 532 -30.65 -12.13 9.38
C LEU A 532 -30.73 -13.59 9.81
N GLY A 533 -29.61 -14.28 10.00
CA GLY A 533 -29.52 -15.67 10.46
C GLY A 533 -30.00 -16.71 9.42
N ASP A 534 -30.08 -16.37 8.13
CA ASP A 534 -30.47 -17.30 7.08
C ASP A 534 -29.27 -18.08 6.53
N GLU A 535 -29.26 -19.38 6.74
CA GLU A 535 -28.16 -20.28 6.34
C GLU A 535 -27.87 -20.25 4.83
N ARG A 536 -28.83 -19.92 3.99
CA ARG A 536 -28.61 -19.80 2.53
C ARG A 536 -27.55 -18.74 2.21
N TYR A 537 -27.51 -17.66 3.00
CA TYR A 537 -26.52 -16.59 2.83
C TYR A 537 -25.13 -17.04 3.25
N LEU A 538 -25.00 -17.81 4.34
CA LEU A 538 -23.72 -18.40 4.73
C LEU A 538 -23.21 -19.37 3.65
N GLN A 539 -24.06 -20.25 3.14
CA GLN A 539 -23.67 -21.18 2.08
C GLN A 539 -23.27 -20.46 0.78
N GLY A 540 -23.98 -19.38 0.42
CA GLY A 540 -23.61 -18.53 -0.70
C GLY A 540 -22.28 -17.82 -0.47
N ALA A 541 -22.02 -17.31 0.74
CA ALA A 541 -20.75 -16.69 1.11
C ALA A 541 -19.59 -17.69 1.04
N ILE A 542 -19.73 -18.89 1.62
CA ILE A 542 -18.73 -19.97 1.56
C ILE A 542 -18.40 -20.34 0.12
N LYS A 543 -19.44 -20.53 -0.71
CA LYS A 543 -19.27 -20.87 -2.11
C LYS A 543 -18.51 -19.81 -2.89
N GLY A 544 -18.86 -18.54 -2.68
CA GLY A 544 -18.16 -17.41 -3.29
C GLY A 544 -16.74 -17.25 -2.77
N ALA A 545 -16.50 -17.43 -1.48
CA ALA A 545 -15.18 -17.36 -0.87
C ALA A 545 -14.25 -18.48 -1.37
N ASN A 546 -14.73 -19.71 -1.55
CA ASN A 546 -13.93 -20.82 -2.08
C ASN A 546 -13.47 -20.50 -3.50
N TRP A 547 -14.34 -20.02 -4.37
CA TRP A 547 -13.98 -19.56 -5.71
C TRP A 547 -12.97 -18.42 -5.66
N PHE A 548 -13.21 -17.43 -4.77
CA PHE A 548 -12.33 -16.28 -4.61
C PHE A 548 -10.93 -16.66 -4.11
N VAL A 549 -10.82 -17.59 -3.17
CA VAL A 549 -9.53 -18.09 -2.69
C VAL A 549 -8.76 -18.74 -3.83
N GLU A 550 -9.41 -19.56 -4.64
CA GLU A 550 -8.76 -20.27 -5.76
C GLU A 550 -8.36 -19.31 -6.89
N GLU A 551 -9.24 -18.41 -7.29
CA GLU A 551 -9.04 -17.57 -8.48
C GLU A 551 -8.31 -16.25 -8.19
N ALA A 552 -8.42 -15.70 -6.97
CA ALA A 552 -7.78 -14.46 -6.60
C ALA A 552 -6.57 -14.67 -5.68
N VAL A 553 -6.78 -15.24 -4.49
CA VAL A 553 -5.73 -15.32 -3.47
C VAL A 553 -4.59 -16.23 -3.91
N ASN A 554 -4.90 -17.47 -4.31
CA ASN A 554 -3.90 -18.45 -4.72
C ASN A 554 -3.15 -18.02 -5.99
N LYS A 555 -3.73 -17.17 -6.84
CA LYS A 555 -3.08 -16.63 -8.04
C LYS A 555 -2.41 -15.28 -7.81
N GLY A 556 -2.63 -14.66 -6.67
CA GLY A 556 -2.07 -13.35 -6.35
C GLY A 556 -2.67 -12.20 -7.15
N HIS A 557 -3.89 -12.35 -7.66
CA HIS A 557 -4.57 -11.38 -8.51
C HIS A 557 -5.84 -10.87 -7.85
N PHE A 558 -5.94 -9.56 -7.70
CA PHE A 558 -7.10 -8.90 -7.11
C PHE A 558 -7.58 -7.80 -8.04
N LEU A 559 -8.86 -7.75 -8.27
CA LEU A 559 -9.44 -6.60 -8.94
C LEU A 559 -9.60 -5.47 -7.93
N GLY A 560 -9.15 -4.27 -8.28
CA GLY A 560 -9.36 -3.07 -7.47
C GLY A 560 -10.84 -2.80 -7.24
N VAL A 561 -11.16 -2.14 -6.13
CA VAL A 561 -12.56 -1.87 -5.77
C VAL A 561 -13.31 -1.06 -6.83
N CYS A 562 -12.62 -0.19 -7.53
CA CYS A 562 -13.17 0.57 -8.65
C CYS A 562 -13.24 -0.23 -9.96
N GLY A 563 -12.80 -1.48 -9.97
CA GLY A 563 -12.78 -2.34 -11.14
C GLY A 563 -11.77 -1.97 -12.22
N ASP A 564 -10.84 -1.08 -11.93
CA ASP A 564 -9.96 -0.45 -12.92
C ASP A 564 -8.55 -1.07 -13.01
N VAL A 565 -8.15 -1.88 -12.04
CA VAL A 565 -6.82 -2.50 -12.00
C VAL A 565 -6.89 -3.89 -11.38
N ARG A 566 -6.14 -4.86 -11.93
CA ARG A 566 -6.19 -6.24 -11.52
C ARG A 566 -4.92 -6.79 -10.91
N PHE A 567 -3.82 -6.14 -11.15
CA PHE A 567 -2.50 -6.67 -10.81
C PHE A 567 -1.80 -5.85 -9.74
N VAL A 568 -2.49 -4.86 -9.17
CA VAL A 568 -1.97 -4.03 -8.08
C VAL A 568 -2.84 -4.24 -6.85
N PRO A 569 -2.26 -4.59 -5.70
CA PRO A 569 -3.03 -4.64 -4.47
C PRO A 569 -3.48 -3.23 -4.08
N ASP A 570 -4.74 -3.09 -3.79
CA ASP A 570 -5.33 -1.88 -3.25
C ASP A 570 -6.19 -2.17 -2.01
N PHE A 571 -7.01 -1.24 -1.57
CA PHE A 571 -7.82 -1.46 -0.38
C PHE A 571 -8.87 -2.60 -0.54
N ALA A 572 -9.24 -3.00 -1.76
CA ALA A 572 -10.06 -4.21 -1.96
C ALA A 572 -9.30 -5.49 -1.56
N THR A 573 -7.98 -5.53 -1.77
CA THR A 573 -7.13 -6.63 -1.31
C THR A 573 -7.10 -6.70 0.22
N ALA A 574 -6.93 -5.54 0.88
CA ALA A 574 -6.98 -5.48 2.34
C ALA A 574 -8.36 -5.88 2.88
N GLN A 575 -9.44 -5.44 2.23
CA GLN A 575 -10.79 -5.83 2.60
C GLN A 575 -11.04 -7.32 2.40
N SER A 576 -10.45 -7.92 1.36
CA SER A 576 -10.52 -9.36 1.15
C SER A 576 -9.91 -10.13 2.31
N ALA A 577 -8.76 -9.68 2.81
CA ALA A 577 -8.12 -10.28 3.99
C ALA A 577 -9.05 -10.23 5.22
N GLN A 578 -9.71 -9.09 5.48
CA GLN A 578 -10.66 -8.99 6.59
C GLN A 578 -11.92 -9.83 6.37
N ALA A 579 -12.47 -9.84 5.16
CA ALA A 579 -13.66 -10.64 4.84
C ALA A 579 -13.40 -12.15 5.06
N LEU A 580 -12.22 -12.62 4.70
CA LEU A 580 -11.80 -14.00 4.94
C LEU A 580 -11.58 -14.29 6.42
N LEU A 581 -11.05 -13.34 7.20
CA LEU A 581 -10.99 -13.48 8.67
C LEU A 581 -12.38 -13.57 9.29
N ASP A 582 -13.30 -12.73 8.87
CA ASP A 582 -14.67 -12.74 9.36
C ASP A 582 -15.38 -14.07 9.03
N LEU A 583 -15.06 -14.66 7.89
CA LEU A 583 -15.57 -15.97 7.53
C LEU A 583 -14.90 -17.10 8.35
N TYR A 584 -13.60 -17.00 8.63
CA TYR A 584 -12.89 -17.89 9.55
C TYR A 584 -13.50 -17.87 10.95
N ASP A 585 -13.80 -16.69 11.49
CA ASP A 585 -14.42 -16.53 12.82
C ASP A 585 -15.78 -17.23 12.92
N ILE A 586 -16.52 -17.35 11.82
CA ILE A 586 -17.82 -18.02 11.78
C ILE A 586 -17.66 -19.52 11.57
N THR A 587 -16.78 -19.94 10.65
CA THR A 587 -16.68 -21.33 10.18
C THR A 587 -15.61 -22.13 10.92
N SER A 588 -14.62 -21.48 11.51
CA SER A 588 -13.38 -22.09 12.04
C SER A 588 -12.60 -22.92 11.00
N ASP A 589 -12.78 -22.62 9.71
CA ASP A 589 -12.04 -23.29 8.64
C ASP A 589 -10.70 -22.58 8.40
N GLU A 590 -9.60 -23.26 8.69
CA GLU A 590 -8.23 -22.76 8.57
C GLU A 590 -7.85 -22.33 7.14
N THR A 591 -8.56 -22.79 6.13
CA THR A 591 -8.38 -22.35 4.74
C THR A 591 -8.56 -20.85 4.62
N TYR A 592 -9.59 -20.29 5.25
CA TYR A 592 -9.87 -18.86 5.20
C TYR A 592 -8.87 -18.05 6.00
N ARG A 593 -8.40 -18.56 7.14
CA ARG A 593 -7.32 -17.91 7.91
C ARG A 593 -6.04 -17.82 7.10
N THR A 594 -5.63 -18.93 6.48
CA THR A 594 -4.44 -18.99 5.63
C THR A 594 -4.58 -18.03 4.45
N ALA A 595 -5.70 -18.06 3.76
CA ALA A 595 -5.98 -17.16 2.63
C ALA A 595 -5.99 -15.66 3.04
N ALA A 596 -6.50 -15.35 4.23
CA ALA A 596 -6.48 -13.99 4.76
C ALA A 596 -5.03 -13.48 4.98
N ILE A 597 -4.17 -14.33 5.55
CA ILE A 597 -2.75 -14.00 5.76
C ILE A 597 -2.04 -13.82 4.42
N GLU A 598 -2.29 -14.69 3.43
CA GLU A 598 -1.70 -14.55 2.10
C GLU A 598 -2.16 -13.27 1.39
N ALA A 599 -3.44 -12.93 1.43
CA ALA A 599 -3.95 -11.67 0.90
C ALA A 599 -3.28 -10.45 1.59
N ALA A 600 -3.05 -10.52 2.90
CA ALA A 600 -2.36 -9.48 3.63
C ALA A 600 -0.86 -9.39 3.26
N LYS A 601 -0.17 -10.50 3.06
CA LYS A 601 1.22 -10.51 2.55
C LYS A 601 1.30 -9.83 1.18
N ILE A 602 0.39 -10.17 0.28
CA ILE A 602 0.30 -9.54 -1.04
C ILE A 602 0.06 -8.03 -0.90
N TYR A 603 -0.81 -7.61 0.03
CA TYR A 603 -1.09 -6.20 0.25
C TYR A 603 0.11 -5.40 0.76
N THR A 604 1.12 -6.02 1.40
CA THR A 604 2.36 -5.32 1.80
C THR A 604 3.05 -4.66 0.62
N ALA A 605 2.90 -5.21 -0.59
CA ALA A 605 3.44 -4.63 -1.81
C ALA A 605 2.80 -3.28 -2.20
N SER A 606 1.69 -2.87 -1.59
CA SER A 606 1.11 -1.53 -1.78
C SER A 606 1.66 -0.49 -0.80
N VAL A 607 2.45 -0.90 0.19
CA VAL A 607 2.98 -0.03 1.24
C VAL A 607 4.33 0.54 0.84
N TYR A 608 4.48 1.86 0.86
CA TYR A 608 5.73 2.52 0.54
C TYR A 608 6.83 2.25 1.56
N THR A 609 8.02 1.93 1.06
CA THR A 609 9.22 1.69 1.86
C THR A 609 10.35 2.67 1.58
N HIS A 610 10.15 3.57 0.62
CA HIS A 610 11.13 4.59 0.19
C HIS A 610 10.45 5.94 -0.10
N PRO A 611 11.21 7.05 -0.18
CA PRO A 611 12.62 7.19 0.22
C PRO A 611 12.77 7.01 1.73
N ILE A 612 13.96 6.54 2.16
CA ILE A 612 14.27 6.34 3.57
C ILE A 612 14.30 7.71 4.25
N PRO A 613 13.47 7.97 5.27
CA PRO A 613 13.50 9.24 5.97
C PRO A 613 14.81 9.44 6.73
N SER A 614 15.26 10.69 6.77
CA SER A 614 16.47 11.11 7.49
C SER A 614 16.12 12.01 8.69
N GLN A 615 17.14 12.51 9.38
CA GLN A 615 16.98 13.53 10.43
C GLN A 615 17.08 14.96 9.89
N GLN A 616 17.23 15.12 8.58
CA GLN A 616 17.33 16.44 7.95
C GLN A 616 15.96 17.10 7.84
N LYS A 617 15.97 18.43 7.87
CA LYS A 617 14.78 19.23 7.55
C LYS A 617 14.74 19.49 6.06
N LYS A 618 13.55 19.44 5.51
CA LYS A 618 13.22 19.82 4.13
C LYS A 618 12.28 20.99 4.13
N VAL A 619 12.22 21.73 3.03
CA VAL A 619 11.27 22.83 2.86
C VAL A 619 10.15 22.35 1.92
N VAL A 620 8.92 22.37 2.41
CA VAL A 620 7.73 21.97 1.65
C VAL A 620 6.72 23.09 1.75
N ASN A 621 6.23 23.57 0.62
CA ASN A 621 5.30 24.72 0.53
C ASN A 621 5.80 25.97 1.28
N GLY A 622 7.13 26.18 1.31
CA GLY A 622 7.75 27.30 2.01
C GLY A 622 7.99 27.11 3.52
N GLU A 623 7.52 26.01 4.09
CA GLU A 623 7.65 25.70 5.52
C GLU A 623 8.68 24.60 5.77
N PRO A 624 9.51 24.73 6.82
CA PRO A 624 10.43 23.66 7.20
C PRO A 624 9.67 22.49 7.82
N LYS A 625 9.88 21.30 7.28
CA LYS A 625 9.34 20.03 7.77
C LYS A 625 10.48 19.09 8.17
N GLU A 626 10.26 18.31 9.20
CA GLU A 626 11.13 17.17 9.47
C GLU A 626 10.92 16.11 8.37
N ASP A 627 11.98 15.43 7.95
CA ASP A 627 11.88 14.48 6.83
C ASP A 627 10.89 13.33 7.12
N TRP A 628 10.78 12.89 8.37
CA TRP A 628 9.79 11.89 8.79
C TRP A 628 8.34 12.36 8.63
N GLU A 629 8.06 13.67 8.77
CA GLU A 629 6.71 14.23 8.64
C GLU A 629 6.18 14.06 7.22
N ILE A 630 7.06 14.26 6.23
CA ILE A 630 6.69 14.22 4.80
C ILE A 630 6.89 12.84 4.17
N SER A 631 7.40 11.89 4.94
CA SER A 631 7.69 10.54 4.45
C SER A 631 6.41 9.77 4.12
N GLN A 632 6.35 9.24 2.92
CA GLN A 632 5.30 8.30 2.49
C GLN A 632 5.51 6.88 3.03
N VAL A 633 6.65 6.59 3.65
CA VAL A 633 6.99 5.26 4.17
C VAL A 633 5.96 4.78 5.19
N GLY A 634 5.43 3.59 4.97
CA GLY A 634 4.36 2.98 5.75
C GLY A 634 2.94 3.25 5.24
N LEU A 635 2.74 4.27 4.40
CA LEU A 635 1.44 4.57 3.80
C LEU A 635 1.22 3.73 2.54
N SER A 636 -0.03 3.42 2.22
CA SER A 636 -0.42 2.58 1.08
C SER A 636 -1.28 3.34 0.07
N PHE A 637 -1.45 2.75 -1.12
CA PHE A 637 -2.35 3.29 -2.14
C PHE A 637 -3.83 3.15 -1.76
N GLU A 638 -4.63 4.13 -2.13
CA GLU A 638 -6.09 4.04 -2.00
C GLU A 638 -6.67 3.00 -2.96
N HIS A 639 -6.53 3.23 -4.25
CA HIS A 639 -7.08 2.38 -5.30
C HIS A 639 -6.19 2.41 -6.54
N GLY A 640 -6.25 1.34 -7.32
CA GLY A 640 -5.63 1.26 -8.62
C GLY A 640 -4.11 1.47 -8.64
N GLY A 641 -3.45 1.46 -7.49
CA GLY A 641 -2.00 1.65 -7.39
C GLY A 641 -1.50 2.80 -8.25
N THR A 642 -0.58 2.47 -9.14
CA THR A 642 0.02 3.41 -10.10
C THR A 642 -0.99 4.06 -11.06
N LEU A 643 -2.01 3.31 -11.48
CA LEU A 643 -3.03 3.81 -12.42
C LEU A 643 -4.05 4.71 -11.74
N GLY A 644 -4.42 4.36 -10.53
CA GLY A 644 -5.38 5.11 -9.73
C GLY A 644 -4.71 6.20 -8.91
N SER A 645 -4.30 5.86 -7.72
CA SER A 645 -3.89 6.82 -6.69
C SER A 645 -2.48 7.37 -6.85
N ALA A 646 -1.58 6.68 -7.55
CA ALA A 646 -0.19 7.13 -7.72
C ALA A 646 0.07 7.89 -9.03
N ASN A 647 -0.95 8.10 -9.85
CA ASN A 647 -0.80 8.76 -11.15
C ASN A 647 -0.88 10.29 -11.05
N GLY A 648 -0.17 10.98 -11.93
CA GLY A 648 -0.33 12.41 -12.23
C GLY A 648 -0.25 13.38 -11.05
N GLY A 649 -1.20 13.32 -10.14
CA GLY A 649 -1.31 14.19 -8.95
C GLY A 649 -0.44 13.81 -7.75
N GLY A 650 0.39 12.77 -7.89
CA GLY A 650 1.04 12.12 -6.76
C GLY A 650 0.10 11.09 -6.12
N PRO A 651 0.61 10.21 -5.25
CA PRO A 651 -0.19 9.17 -4.65
C PRO A 651 -1.26 9.71 -3.71
N ILE A 652 -2.41 9.02 -3.67
CA ILE A 652 -3.36 9.12 -2.57
C ILE A 652 -2.90 8.12 -1.53
N LEU A 653 -2.41 8.62 -0.40
CA LEU A 653 -1.78 7.80 0.62
C LEU A 653 -2.68 7.59 1.81
N LEU A 654 -2.81 6.34 2.22
CA LEU A 654 -3.70 5.90 3.28
C LEU A 654 -2.96 5.13 4.37
N ALA A 655 -3.56 5.14 5.56
CA ALA A 655 -3.17 4.32 6.69
C ALA A 655 -4.26 3.31 7.10
N SER A 656 -5.25 3.08 6.23
CA SER A 656 -6.45 2.27 6.54
C SER A 656 -6.14 0.82 6.86
N HIS A 657 -5.00 0.29 6.43
CA HIS A 657 -4.53 -1.06 6.73
C HIS A 657 -3.98 -1.24 8.15
N ALA A 658 -3.75 -0.15 8.89
CA ALA A 658 -3.01 -0.21 10.16
C ALA A 658 -3.62 -1.20 11.16
N GLY A 659 -4.93 -1.15 11.41
CA GLY A 659 -5.59 -2.09 12.34
C GLY A 659 -5.58 -3.54 11.84
N LEU A 660 -5.84 -3.76 10.55
CA LEU A 660 -5.73 -5.08 9.91
C LEU A 660 -4.33 -5.68 10.11
N PHE A 661 -3.28 -4.89 9.87
CA PHE A 661 -1.91 -5.37 9.98
C PHE A 661 -1.50 -5.69 11.42
N VAL A 662 -2.03 -4.98 12.42
CA VAL A 662 -1.87 -5.39 13.83
C VAL A 662 -2.49 -6.76 14.07
N ARG A 663 -3.70 -7.01 13.55
CA ARG A 663 -4.36 -8.32 13.64
C ARG A 663 -3.58 -9.42 12.91
N MET A 664 -3.07 -9.12 11.71
CA MET A 664 -2.25 -10.08 10.95
C MET A 664 -0.94 -10.42 11.64
N ALA A 665 -0.28 -9.45 12.27
CA ALA A 665 0.91 -9.71 13.09
C ALA A 665 0.60 -10.66 14.24
N ALA A 666 -0.52 -10.44 14.95
CA ALA A 666 -0.96 -11.32 16.04
C ALA A 666 -1.25 -12.75 15.57
N LEU A 667 -1.82 -12.91 14.36
CA LEU A 667 -2.22 -14.22 13.83
C LEU A 667 -1.08 -15.00 13.19
N SER A 668 -0.16 -14.32 12.51
CA SER A 668 0.91 -14.95 11.72
C SER A 668 2.26 -14.96 12.43
N GLY A 669 2.49 -14.07 13.39
CA GLY A 669 3.80 -13.82 13.98
C GLY A 669 4.76 -13.01 13.10
N GLU A 670 4.32 -12.56 11.91
CA GLU A 670 5.13 -11.77 10.98
C GLU A 670 5.25 -10.31 11.45
N GLN A 671 6.44 -9.93 11.89
CA GLN A 671 6.71 -8.60 12.44
C GLN A 671 6.51 -7.46 11.42
N VAL A 672 6.69 -7.74 10.13
CA VAL A 672 6.55 -6.73 9.06
C VAL A 672 5.17 -6.08 9.05
N PHE A 673 4.12 -6.82 9.35
CA PHE A 673 2.78 -6.25 9.46
C PHE A 673 2.69 -5.21 10.57
N LEU A 674 3.24 -5.51 11.74
CA LEU A 674 3.20 -4.59 12.88
C LEU A 674 4.04 -3.32 12.63
N ASP A 675 5.21 -3.48 12.02
CA ASP A 675 6.08 -2.35 11.68
C ASP A 675 5.42 -1.45 10.61
N MET A 676 4.78 -2.05 9.59
CA MET A 676 4.02 -1.29 8.59
C MET A 676 2.79 -0.60 9.18
N ALA A 677 2.06 -1.27 10.08
CA ALA A 677 0.93 -0.67 10.79
C ALA A 677 1.35 0.58 11.58
N ARG A 678 2.42 0.50 12.35
CA ARG A 678 2.96 1.61 13.14
C ARG A 678 3.51 2.73 12.27
N ALA A 679 4.25 2.37 11.21
CA ALA A 679 4.74 3.35 10.24
C ALA A 679 3.60 4.14 9.59
N ALA A 680 2.50 3.47 9.23
CA ALA A 680 1.32 4.11 8.67
C ALA A 680 0.62 5.05 9.67
N ALA A 681 0.35 4.54 10.87
CA ALA A 681 -0.40 5.28 11.90
C ALA A 681 0.34 6.55 12.34
N TRP A 682 1.67 6.46 12.52
CA TRP A 682 2.50 7.58 12.99
C TRP A 682 2.96 8.51 11.85
N GLY A 683 2.85 8.11 10.61
CA GLY A 683 3.34 8.83 9.43
C GLY A 683 2.36 9.82 8.80
N ARG A 684 1.19 10.09 9.42
CA ARG A 684 0.14 10.93 8.80
C ARG A 684 0.20 12.40 9.17
N ASP A 685 1.13 12.83 10.01
CA ASP A 685 1.14 14.22 10.52
C ASP A 685 1.34 15.28 9.43
N ALA A 686 2.19 15.02 8.47
CA ALA A 686 2.46 15.94 7.37
C ALA A 686 1.25 16.19 6.46
N PHE A 687 0.30 15.27 6.47
CA PHE A 687 -0.89 15.33 5.61
C PHE A 687 -2.11 15.90 6.35
N VAL A 688 -1.96 16.26 7.62
CA VAL A 688 -3.05 16.74 8.46
C VAL A 688 -3.13 18.25 8.37
N ASP A 689 -4.27 18.77 7.91
CA ASP A 689 -4.59 20.19 7.97
C ASP A 689 -4.65 20.66 9.44
N PRO A 690 -3.89 21.68 9.83
CA PRO A 690 -3.82 22.10 11.23
C PRO A 690 -5.12 22.70 11.79
N ALA A 691 -6.04 23.15 10.93
CA ALA A 691 -7.32 23.73 11.36
C ALA A 691 -8.41 22.67 11.52
N THR A 692 -8.49 21.72 10.59
CA THR A 692 -9.55 20.70 10.59
C THR A 692 -9.11 19.36 11.14
N HIS A 693 -7.82 19.11 11.26
CA HIS A 693 -7.18 17.85 11.63
C HIS A 693 -7.53 16.68 10.70
N VAL A 694 -8.02 16.97 9.50
CA VAL A 694 -8.29 16.00 8.46
C VAL A 694 -7.12 15.95 7.48
N ALA A 695 -6.63 14.76 7.17
CA ALA A 695 -5.49 14.61 6.28
C ALA A 695 -5.84 14.95 4.82
N SER A 696 -4.89 15.55 4.11
CA SER A 696 -4.97 15.82 2.68
C SER A 696 -5.21 14.53 1.88
N TYR A 697 -5.96 14.67 0.78
CA TYR A 697 -6.25 13.55 -0.11
C TYR A 697 -5.03 13.17 -0.95
N TYR A 698 -4.39 14.16 -1.56
CA TYR A 698 -3.22 13.93 -2.40
C TYR A 698 -1.93 14.27 -1.68
N TRP A 699 -0.92 13.43 -1.87
CA TRP A 699 0.41 13.61 -1.31
C TRP A 699 1.08 14.95 -1.68
N ASN A 700 0.90 15.42 -2.89
CA ASN A 700 1.46 16.70 -3.35
C ASN A 700 0.74 17.94 -2.78
N ARG A 701 -0.28 17.74 -1.97
CA ARG A 701 -1.07 18.79 -1.32
C ARG A 701 -1.07 18.61 0.19
N MET A 702 0.11 18.45 0.75
CA MET A 702 0.24 18.41 2.20
C MET A 702 -0.35 19.65 2.85
N ASP A 703 -0.96 19.46 3.99
CA ASP A 703 -1.60 20.53 4.80
C ASP A 703 -2.82 21.22 4.14
N ASP A 704 -3.32 20.72 3.00
CA ASP A 704 -4.51 21.28 2.32
C ASP A 704 -5.85 20.75 2.87
N GLY A 705 -5.81 19.84 3.84
CA GLY A 705 -7.00 19.16 4.37
C GLY A 705 -7.66 18.24 3.34
N PRO A 706 -8.95 17.90 3.52
CA PRO A 706 -9.65 16.96 2.64
C PRO A 706 -9.92 17.53 1.24
N GLY A 707 -9.78 18.81 1.00
CA GLY A 707 -10.09 19.48 -0.27
C GLY A 707 -11.54 19.26 -0.68
N SER A 708 -11.75 18.64 -1.85
CA SER A 708 -13.09 18.30 -2.36
C SER A 708 -13.70 17.02 -1.75
N PHE A 709 -13.05 16.42 -0.75
CA PHE A 709 -13.41 15.12 -0.18
C PHE A 709 -13.61 15.18 1.34
N PRO A 710 -14.59 15.96 1.83
CA PRO A 710 -14.81 16.15 3.27
C PRO A 710 -15.20 14.85 4.02
N HIS A 711 -15.70 13.85 3.31
CA HIS A 711 -16.00 12.52 3.85
C HIS A 711 -14.75 11.74 4.32
N HIS A 712 -13.55 12.18 3.97
CA HIS A 712 -12.29 11.61 4.46
C HIS A 712 -12.17 11.61 5.99
N ALA A 713 -12.79 12.55 6.67
CA ALA A 713 -12.81 12.56 8.14
C ALA A 713 -13.39 11.25 8.71
N TRP A 714 -14.48 10.73 8.12
CA TRP A 714 -15.07 9.46 8.56
C TRP A 714 -14.14 8.28 8.36
N TRP A 715 -13.42 8.23 7.25
CA TRP A 715 -12.43 7.17 7.00
C TRP A 715 -11.31 7.19 8.03
N GLN A 716 -10.84 8.39 8.39
CA GLN A 716 -9.76 8.55 9.36
C GLN A 716 -10.23 8.22 10.77
N VAL A 717 -11.41 8.64 11.16
CA VAL A 717 -12.01 8.23 12.45
C VAL A 717 -12.07 6.70 12.53
N GLY A 718 -12.52 6.03 11.47
CA GLY A 718 -12.62 4.58 11.41
C GLY A 718 -11.26 3.89 11.58
N TRP A 719 -10.28 4.19 10.72
CA TRP A 719 -8.99 3.48 10.77
C TRP A 719 -8.19 3.80 12.06
N ILE A 720 -8.26 5.04 12.57
CA ILE A 720 -7.57 5.40 13.82
C ILE A 720 -8.13 4.61 14.98
N THR A 721 -9.44 4.56 15.12
CA THR A 721 -10.10 3.81 16.20
C THR A 721 -9.78 2.32 16.10
N ASP A 722 -9.82 1.75 14.90
CA ASP A 722 -9.46 0.36 14.65
C ASP A 722 -8.01 0.04 15.03
N TYR A 723 -7.07 0.89 14.62
CA TYR A 723 -5.66 0.74 14.96
C TYR A 723 -5.43 0.78 16.48
N LEU A 724 -6.00 1.77 17.18
CA LEU A 724 -5.83 1.91 18.62
C LEU A 724 -6.39 0.69 19.36
N MET A 725 -7.56 0.20 18.98
CA MET A 725 -8.15 -0.97 19.62
C MET A 725 -7.41 -2.26 19.27
N ALA A 726 -6.91 -2.40 18.06
CA ALA A 726 -6.09 -3.54 17.68
C ALA A 726 -4.76 -3.59 18.46
N GLU A 727 -4.09 -2.45 18.64
CA GLU A 727 -2.88 -2.34 19.49
C GLU A 727 -3.20 -2.63 20.97
N ILE A 728 -4.33 -2.15 21.49
CA ILE A 728 -4.76 -2.46 22.87
C ILE A 728 -4.96 -3.98 23.02
N SER A 729 -5.66 -4.61 22.08
CA SER A 729 -5.88 -6.06 22.13
C SER A 729 -4.56 -6.83 22.04
N LEU A 730 -3.67 -6.46 21.10
CA LEU A 730 -2.37 -7.09 20.94
C LEU A 730 -1.52 -6.96 22.22
N ARG A 731 -1.37 -5.75 22.76
CA ARG A 731 -0.52 -5.48 23.92
C ARG A 731 -1.06 -6.10 25.21
N SER A 732 -2.37 -6.29 25.30
CA SER A 732 -2.99 -6.99 26.43
C SER A 732 -3.02 -8.51 26.28
N GLY A 733 -2.50 -9.05 25.16
CA GLY A 733 -2.61 -10.48 24.86
C GLY A 733 -4.07 -10.95 24.72
N GLY A 734 -4.95 -10.09 24.16
CA GLY A 734 -6.37 -10.37 24.00
C GLY A 734 -7.22 -10.21 25.28
N LYS A 735 -6.64 -9.82 26.42
CA LYS A 735 -7.37 -9.63 27.68
C LYS A 735 -8.24 -8.38 27.70
N ILE A 736 -7.99 -7.48 26.76
CA ILE A 736 -8.89 -6.36 26.44
C ILE A 736 -9.34 -6.58 25.01
N ASN A 737 -10.63 -6.76 24.82
CA ASN A 737 -11.19 -7.07 23.53
C ASN A 737 -12.55 -6.40 23.35
N PHE A 738 -12.70 -5.75 22.18
CA PHE A 738 -13.96 -5.18 21.69
C PHE A 738 -14.16 -5.62 20.25
N PRO A 739 -15.39 -5.68 19.73
CA PRO A 739 -15.64 -5.96 18.33
C PRO A 739 -14.80 -5.04 17.44
N ASN A 740 -14.17 -5.57 16.40
CA ASN A 740 -13.23 -4.82 15.56
C ASN A 740 -13.17 -5.35 14.14
N GLY A 741 -12.55 -4.60 13.24
CA GLY A 741 -12.29 -5.05 11.89
C GLY A 741 -12.38 -3.99 10.79
N PHE A 742 -12.17 -2.73 11.07
CA PHE A 742 -12.12 -1.68 10.03
C PHE A 742 -10.93 -1.86 9.10
N ILE A 743 -11.11 -1.64 7.80
CA ILE A 743 -10.02 -1.72 6.83
C ILE A 743 -10.14 -0.87 5.58
N THR A 744 -11.28 -0.32 5.28
CA THR A 744 -11.46 0.38 4.01
C THR A 744 -11.83 1.83 4.21
N PRO A 745 -11.33 2.73 3.35
CA PRO A 745 -11.67 4.13 3.42
C PRO A 745 -13.07 4.47 2.90
N LYS A 746 -13.74 3.58 2.15
CA LYS A 746 -15.05 3.87 1.55
C LYS A 746 -16.22 3.23 2.27
N VAL A 747 -16.01 2.05 2.79
CA VAL A 747 -17.01 1.27 3.51
C VAL A 747 -16.32 0.55 4.64
N GLY A 748 -16.72 0.83 5.86
CA GLY A 748 -16.19 0.15 7.02
C GLY A 748 -16.54 -1.34 7.01
N PRO A 749 -15.82 -2.15 7.79
CA PRO A 749 -16.13 -3.56 7.98
C PRO A 749 -17.44 -3.70 8.75
N HIS A 750 -17.95 -4.91 8.79
CA HIS A 750 -19.16 -5.22 9.52
C HIS A 750 -18.90 -5.52 11.02
N GLN A 751 -18.00 -4.83 11.64
CA GLN A 751 -17.71 -4.96 13.08
C GLN A 751 -17.08 -3.70 13.69
N PRO A 752 -17.70 -2.50 13.56
CA PRO A 752 -17.12 -1.30 14.16
C PRO A 752 -17.19 -1.36 15.69
N TYR A 753 -16.26 -0.68 16.34
CA TYR A 753 -16.24 -0.61 17.81
C TYR A 753 -17.47 0.11 18.38
N GLY A 754 -17.83 -0.26 19.60
CA GLY A 754 -18.87 0.44 20.37
C GLY A 754 -20.28 -0.05 20.10
N PHE A 755 -20.54 -1.01 19.20
CA PHE A 755 -21.87 -1.56 19.03
C PHE A 755 -22.24 -2.63 20.06
N GLU A 756 -21.25 -3.26 20.68
CA GLU A 756 -21.41 -4.23 21.77
C GLU A 756 -20.47 -3.97 22.93
N GLU A 757 -20.83 -4.52 24.09
CA GLU A 757 -19.94 -4.59 25.22
C GLU A 757 -18.72 -5.46 24.88
N GLY A 758 -17.54 -4.94 25.15
CA GLY A 758 -16.30 -5.70 25.16
C GLY A 758 -15.92 -6.17 26.55
N GLU A 759 -14.67 -6.57 26.69
CA GLU A 759 -14.11 -7.08 27.93
C GLU A 759 -12.79 -6.39 28.27
N ILE A 760 -12.60 -6.03 29.54
CA ILE A 760 -11.36 -5.48 30.07
C ILE A 760 -10.99 -6.35 31.28
N PHE A 761 -10.00 -7.23 31.15
CA PHE A 761 -9.53 -8.13 32.20
C PHE A 761 -10.65 -8.90 32.91
N GLY A 762 -11.56 -9.52 32.13
CA GLY A 762 -12.70 -10.27 32.64
C GLY A 762 -13.90 -9.43 33.06
N HIS A 763 -13.85 -8.12 32.91
CA HIS A 763 -14.95 -7.22 33.21
C HIS A 763 -15.62 -6.69 31.97
N ARG A 764 -16.94 -6.83 31.87
CA ARG A 764 -17.71 -6.25 30.77
C ARG A 764 -17.70 -4.74 30.82
N ALA A 765 -17.40 -4.10 29.67
CA ALA A 765 -17.31 -2.65 29.54
C ALA A 765 -17.80 -2.19 28.17
N THR A 766 -18.30 -0.96 28.09
CA THR A 766 -18.73 -0.29 26.87
C THR A 766 -17.76 0.82 26.54
N LEU A 767 -17.31 0.88 25.29
CA LEU A 767 -16.43 1.97 24.83
C LEU A 767 -17.11 3.32 24.99
N TRP A 768 -16.30 4.28 25.35
CA TRP A 768 -16.72 5.65 25.59
C TRP A 768 -15.55 6.59 25.29
N LEU A 769 -15.79 7.64 24.53
CA LEU A 769 -14.81 8.65 24.21
C LEU A 769 -15.40 10.04 24.46
N PRO A 770 -15.21 10.59 25.67
CA PRO A 770 -15.79 11.89 26.01
C PRO A 770 -15.06 13.03 25.29
N GLU A 771 -15.81 13.93 24.68
CA GLU A 771 -15.28 15.08 23.93
C GLU A 771 -14.44 16.02 24.84
N HIS A 772 -14.86 16.24 26.08
CA HIS A 772 -14.25 17.16 27.04
C HIS A 772 -13.98 16.57 28.42
N GLY A 773 -13.93 15.26 28.51
CA GLY A 773 -13.89 14.62 29.84
C GLY A 773 -12.52 14.19 30.30
N VAL A 774 -11.60 13.96 29.37
CA VAL A 774 -10.24 13.45 29.61
C VAL A 774 -9.25 14.23 28.77
N GLU A 775 -8.18 14.69 29.39
CA GLU A 775 -7.05 15.35 28.74
C GLU A 775 -5.78 14.55 29.04
N VAL A 776 -5.03 14.18 28.00
CA VAL A 776 -3.70 13.58 28.09
C VAL A 776 -2.71 14.55 27.46
N SER A 777 -1.80 15.09 28.27
CA SER A 777 -0.94 16.21 27.86
C SER A 777 0.17 15.83 26.89
N ASN A 778 0.57 14.55 26.87
CA ASN A 778 1.65 14.08 25.99
C ASN A 778 1.10 13.49 24.69
N GLN A 779 1.46 14.08 23.59
CA GLN A 779 1.02 13.70 22.25
C GLN A 779 1.48 12.29 21.79
N GLN A 780 2.48 11.71 22.45
CA GLN A 780 2.93 10.34 22.19
C GLN A 780 2.07 9.28 22.90
N ILE A 781 1.14 9.71 23.74
CA ILE A 781 0.26 8.82 24.49
C ILE A 781 -1.16 8.97 23.97
N ASP A 782 -1.64 7.91 23.32
CA ASP A 782 -3.02 7.78 22.91
C ASP A 782 -3.87 7.18 24.01
N PHE A 783 -5.19 7.40 23.97
CA PHE A 783 -6.11 6.76 24.88
C PHE A 783 -7.43 6.37 24.24
N MET A 784 -8.03 5.34 24.79
CA MET A 784 -9.45 5.03 24.65
C MET A 784 -10.05 4.86 26.04
N ALA A 785 -11.31 5.20 26.19
CA ALA A 785 -11.98 5.04 27.46
C ALA A 785 -13.14 4.03 27.37
N ALA A 786 -13.51 3.46 28.52
CA ALA A 786 -14.67 2.57 28.63
C ALA A 786 -15.35 2.70 29.98
N LYS A 787 -16.64 2.43 30.02
CA LYS A 787 -17.46 2.37 31.23
C LYS A 787 -17.79 0.92 31.58
N GLY A 788 -17.52 0.49 32.77
CA GLY A 788 -17.93 -0.82 33.26
C GLY A 788 -19.46 -0.97 33.27
N ARG A 789 -19.97 -2.18 33.02
CA ARG A 789 -21.41 -2.50 32.88
C ARG A 789 -22.31 -1.94 33.97
N ARG A 790 -21.80 -1.77 35.21
CA ARG A 790 -22.56 -1.22 36.31
C ARG A 790 -22.43 0.30 36.48
N GLY A 791 -21.77 0.96 35.50
CA GLY A 791 -21.55 2.42 35.52
C GLY A 791 -20.68 2.96 36.66
N LYS A 792 -20.06 2.06 37.44
CA LYS A 792 -19.28 2.45 38.65
C LYS A 792 -17.80 2.65 38.36
N ASP A 793 -17.26 1.89 37.39
CA ASP A 793 -15.85 1.97 37.04
C ASP A 793 -15.68 2.62 35.65
N VAL A 794 -14.69 3.48 35.55
CA VAL A 794 -14.19 4.04 34.30
C VAL A 794 -12.80 3.48 34.08
N TYR A 795 -12.55 3.01 32.89
CA TYR A 795 -11.27 2.54 32.44
C TYR A 795 -10.71 3.51 31.40
N LEU A 796 -9.47 3.95 31.60
CA LEU A 796 -8.72 4.70 30.60
C LEU A 796 -7.58 3.81 30.10
N LEU A 797 -7.66 3.40 28.84
CA LEU A 797 -6.71 2.53 28.17
C LEU A 797 -5.66 3.43 27.51
N LEU A 798 -4.45 3.48 28.06
CA LEU A 798 -3.38 4.37 27.65
C LEU A 798 -2.32 3.61 26.85
N LEU A 799 -1.96 4.11 25.68
CA LEU A 799 -0.95 3.56 24.79
C LEU A 799 0.22 4.53 24.66
N ASN A 800 1.40 4.13 25.10
CA ASN A 800 2.61 4.83 24.70
C ASN A 800 3.02 4.34 23.30
N ASN A 801 2.82 5.17 22.28
CA ASN A 801 3.16 4.88 20.88
C ASN A 801 4.56 5.39 20.48
N SER A 802 5.42 5.60 21.46
CA SER A 802 6.82 5.98 21.27
C SER A 802 7.76 4.82 21.60
N THR A 803 8.89 4.77 20.94
CA THR A 803 10.02 3.87 21.25
C THR A 803 10.80 4.31 22.49
N LYS A 804 10.36 5.37 23.18
CA LYS A 804 10.96 5.92 24.37
C LYS A 804 9.96 5.93 25.53
N GLU A 805 10.48 5.94 26.76
CA GLU A 805 9.67 6.20 27.94
C GLU A 805 9.02 7.59 27.85
N GLN A 806 7.74 7.67 28.18
CA GLN A 806 6.94 8.90 28.10
C GLN A 806 6.25 9.19 29.43
N THR A 807 6.24 10.46 29.84
CA THR A 807 5.50 10.95 30.99
C THR A 807 4.38 11.87 30.52
N SER A 808 3.19 11.73 31.09
CA SER A 808 2.03 12.57 30.79
C SER A 808 1.26 12.94 32.04
N LEU A 809 0.73 14.15 32.06
CA LEU A 809 -0.35 14.55 32.96
C LEU A 809 -1.67 14.07 32.33
N VAL A 810 -2.42 13.29 33.08
CA VAL A 810 -3.79 12.87 32.77
C VAL A 810 -4.75 13.63 33.69
N ARG A 811 -5.66 14.39 33.10
CA ARG A 811 -6.65 15.20 33.80
C ARG A 811 -8.07 14.76 33.44
N PHE A 812 -8.93 14.69 34.43
CA PHE A 812 -10.35 14.44 34.28
C PHE A 812 -11.14 15.69 34.61
N SER A 813 -12.20 15.98 33.90
CA SER A 813 -13.09 17.10 34.22
C SER A 813 -13.83 16.83 35.53
N ASP A 814 -14.27 17.91 36.21
CA ASP A 814 -14.97 17.85 37.49
C ASP A 814 -16.28 17.04 37.44
N ASP A 815 -16.86 16.86 36.25
CA ASP A 815 -18.07 16.06 36.05
C ASP A 815 -17.89 14.57 36.42
N PHE A 816 -16.66 14.09 36.46
CA PHE A 816 -16.38 12.66 36.67
C PHE A 816 -16.25 12.28 38.14
N ARG A 817 -16.30 13.11 39.13
CA ARG A 817 -16.24 12.81 40.59
C ARG A 817 -15.40 11.57 40.95
N LEU A 818 -14.38 11.27 40.15
CA LEU A 818 -13.50 10.12 40.30
C LEU A 818 -12.34 10.54 41.20
N ARG A 819 -12.01 9.77 42.26
CA ARG A 819 -10.96 10.19 43.20
C ARG A 819 -9.89 9.15 43.50
N VAL A 820 -10.17 7.88 43.34
CA VAL A 820 -9.24 6.80 43.65
C VAL A 820 -9.28 5.75 42.56
N GLY A 821 -8.12 5.23 42.19
CA GLY A 821 -8.03 4.21 41.19
C GLY A 821 -6.78 3.35 41.31
N ALA A 822 -6.66 2.39 40.42
CA ALA A 822 -5.47 1.57 40.28
C ALA A 822 -4.90 1.71 38.89
N LEU A 823 -3.59 1.82 38.78
CA LEU A 823 -2.87 1.68 37.53
C LEU A 823 -2.58 0.19 37.32
N LEU A 824 -3.11 -0.36 36.24
CA LEU A 824 -2.91 -1.76 35.85
C LEU A 824 -1.91 -1.84 34.69
N ASP A 825 -1.10 -2.89 34.71
CA ASP A 825 -0.25 -3.24 33.58
C ASP A 825 -1.05 -3.92 32.45
N GLU A 826 -0.36 -4.35 31.41
CA GLU A 826 -0.92 -5.04 30.23
C GLU A 826 -1.53 -6.41 30.56
N GLN A 827 -1.22 -6.97 31.72
CA GLN A 827 -1.77 -8.24 32.22
C GLN A 827 -2.99 -8.05 33.15
N GLY A 828 -3.29 -6.79 33.53
CA GLY A 828 -4.34 -6.44 34.45
C GLY A 828 -3.92 -6.47 35.95
N THR A 829 -2.60 -6.56 36.21
CA THR A 829 -2.05 -6.53 37.55
C THR A 829 -1.90 -5.08 38.01
N ALA A 830 -2.38 -4.78 39.24
CA ALA A 830 -2.23 -3.45 39.79
C ALA A 830 -0.75 -3.15 40.12
N THR A 831 -0.21 -2.10 39.53
CA THR A 831 1.18 -1.66 39.70
C THR A 831 1.29 -0.49 40.69
N ALA A 832 0.22 0.30 40.81
CA ALA A 832 0.15 1.43 41.75
C ALA A 832 -1.30 1.76 42.10
N GLU A 833 -1.51 2.29 43.32
CA GLU A 833 -2.73 3.02 43.65
C GLU A 833 -2.59 4.46 43.16
N ILE A 834 -3.62 5.00 42.54
CA ILE A 834 -3.64 6.35 41.98
C ILE A 834 -4.69 7.18 42.72
N ALA A 835 -4.23 8.27 43.31
CA ALA A 835 -5.10 9.32 43.83
C ALA A 835 -5.11 10.49 42.83
N LEU A 836 -6.29 10.95 42.45
CA LEU A 836 -6.42 12.13 41.59
C LEU A 836 -6.34 13.39 42.48
N ALA A 837 -5.23 14.11 42.39
CA ALA A 837 -5.09 15.42 43.03
C ALA A 837 -5.70 16.49 42.13
N ASN A 838 -6.77 17.14 42.57
CA ASN A 838 -7.52 18.10 41.75
C ASN A 838 -7.95 17.55 40.37
N GLY A 839 -8.40 16.29 40.35
CA GLY A 839 -8.85 15.64 39.12
C GLY A 839 -7.70 15.20 38.15
N ALA A 840 -6.44 15.27 38.56
CA ALA A 840 -5.31 14.96 37.71
C ALA A 840 -4.31 13.98 38.37
N THR A 841 -3.55 13.28 37.56
CA THR A 841 -2.41 12.43 37.91
C THR A 841 -1.33 12.47 36.86
N THR A 842 -0.07 12.25 37.28
CA THR A 842 1.06 12.12 36.36
C THR A 842 1.44 10.65 36.24
N LEU A 843 1.57 10.15 35.04
CA LEU A 843 1.92 8.76 34.74
C LEU A 843 3.16 8.71 33.86
N THR A 844 4.06 7.78 34.20
CA THR A 844 5.21 7.42 33.33
C THR A 844 4.98 6.04 32.74
N MET A 845 5.16 5.91 31.45
CA MET A 845 4.87 4.71 30.69
C MET A 845 6.11 4.22 29.91
N PRO A 846 6.49 2.96 30.04
CA PRO A 846 7.56 2.36 29.24
C PRO A 846 7.33 2.49 27.72
N PRO A 847 8.37 2.33 26.89
CA PRO A 847 8.23 2.30 25.43
C PRO A 847 7.19 1.28 24.98
N LEU A 848 6.37 1.65 23.99
CA LEU A 848 5.41 0.77 23.33
C LEU A 848 4.50 -0.01 24.31
N SER A 849 4.22 0.55 25.50
CA SER A 849 3.46 -0.11 26.54
C SER A 849 1.97 0.26 26.52
N LEU A 850 1.17 -0.61 27.13
CA LEU A 850 -0.22 -0.35 27.51
C LEU A 850 -0.29 -0.20 29.03
N ARG A 851 -1.05 0.78 29.52
CA ARG A 851 -1.45 0.92 30.91
C ARG A 851 -2.94 1.18 30.99
N VAL A 852 -3.58 0.64 31.98
CA VAL A 852 -5.00 0.85 32.21
C VAL A 852 -5.21 1.54 33.55
N LEU A 853 -5.74 2.75 33.51
CA LEU A 853 -6.15 3.46 34.70
C LEU A 853 -7.62 3.12 35.00
N LYS A 854 -7.83 2.29 36.00
CA LYS A 854 -9.17 1.95 36.50
C LYS A 854 -9.55 2.93 37.64
N LEU A 855 -10.63 3.67 37.44
CA LEU A 855 -11.11 4.68 38.34
C LEU A 855 -12.51 4.32 38.87
N SER A 856 -12.73 4.49 40.13
CA SER A 856 -14.05 4.30 40.75
C SER A 856 -14.51 5.59 41.40
N PRO A 857 -15.83 5.89 41.41
CA PRO A 857 -16.39 7.00 42.18
C PRO A 857 -16.19 6.78 43.68
N VAL A 858 -15.98 7.85 44.44
CA VAL A 858 -15.96 7.77 45.88
C VAL A 858 -17.34 7.36 46.38
N LYS A 859 -17.38 6.38 47.27
CA LYS A 859 -18.61 5.94 47.98
C LYS A 859 -19.21 7.05 48.79
#